data_0da2290fb082f0123e50e8ed3fdd096e
#
_entry.id   0da2290fb082f0123e50e8ed3fdd096e
#
_cell.length_a   1.000
_cell.length_b   1.000
_cell.length_c   1.000
_cell.angle_alpha   90.00
_cell.angle_beta   90.00
_cell.angle_gamma   90.00
#
_symmetry.space_group_name_H-M   'P 1'
#
loop_
_entity.id
_entity.type
_entity.pdbx_description
1 polymer ?
#
loop_
_entity_poly.entity_id
_entity_poly.type
_entity_poly.pdbx_seq_one_letter_code
_entity_poly.pdbx_strand_id
1 'polypeptide(L)'
;MDHFKLVSEYQPTGDQPQAIKELVEGFKEGNQFETLLGVTGSGKTFTMANVIQQLNKPTLIIAHNKTLAAQLYGEMKEFFPENAVEYFVSYYDYYQPEAYVPSSDTYIAEDSAVNDEIDKLRLSATAALIERRDVIIVSSVSCIYGLGEPENFEKMMVSLRPGMEKDRDEVIRQLIDIQYDRNEMDFKRGTFRVRGDVVEIIPANESDTAVRVEFFGDEIDRITQIDVLTGEIKGELEHVAIFPASHYVVPAEQIKKATAAIEQELEERVRYFKGEDKLLEAQRIEERTNFDIEMLKETGFCSGIENYSRHLAGLKPGQPPHTLMDYFPDDSLIIIDESHKTVPQIRGMFFGDQSRKTTLVDYGFRLPSAKDNRPLNFEEFESKINQLLFVSATPGDYEAEHELLRAEQIIRPTGLLDPEVVVRPVEGQIDDLIGEINKEVAAHHKVLITTLTKRMAEDLTNYMKELGIRVRYLHSDVDTLERTEIIRDMRLDVFDVLVGINLLREGLDIPEITLVAILDADKEGFLRSETSLIQTIGRAARNSEGHVIMYADNMTDSMRLAIEETERRREIQKAYNEEHGITPQTIKKAVRDLISISKEVAQKDLQFEKDPESMSAKELEKLIGEVQKKMKKAAAELDFETAAMLRDQMIGLKKQLQEIS
;
A
#
# COMPACT_ATOMS: atom_id res chain seq x y z
N MET A 1 -1.99 12.74 23.12
CA MET A 1 -1.23 11.83 24.00
C MET A 1 0.22 11.78 23.54
N ASP A 2 1.16 11.63 24.48
CA ASP A 2 2.60 11.63 24.15
C ASP A 2 3.24 10.24 24.30
N HIS A 3 2.44 9.24 24.65
CA HIS A 3 2.93 7.89 24.88
C HIS A 3 2.09 6.83 24.16
N PHE A 4 2.78 5.84 23.58
CA PHE A 4 2.12 4.66 23.05
C PHE A 4 1.71 3.71 24.18
N LYS A 5 0.50 3.20 24.08
CA LYS A 5 -0.04 2.20 25.01
C LYS A 5 -0.44 0.95 24.24
N LEU A 6 0.38 -0.05 24.34
CA LEU A 6 0.13 -1.37 23.74
C LEU A 6 -0.95 -2.10 24.55
N VAL A 7 -2.00 -2.53 23.88
CA VAL A 7 -3.07 -3.35 24.43
C VAL A 7 -3.09 -4.69 23.71
N SER A 8 -2.84 -5.78 24.42
CA SER A 8 -2.86 -7.11 23.85
C SER A 8 -3.19 -8.15 24.93
N GLU A 9 -3.92 -9.17 24.56
CA GLU A 9 -4.12 -10.39 25.37
C GLU A 9 -2.87 -11.26 25.38
N TYR A 10 -1.96 -11.06 24.42
CA TYR A 10 -0.72 -11.82 24.28
C TYR A 10 0.42 -11.19 25.07
N GLN A 11 1.31 -12.02 25.55
CA GLN A 11 2.60 -11.64 26.11
C GLN A 11 3.71 -12.12 25.17
N PRO A 12 4.88 -11.44 25.12
CA PRO A 12 6.01 -11.92 24.34
C PRO A 12 6.43 -13.33 24.76
N THR A 13 6.54 -14.23 23.80
CA THR A 13 6.91 -15.64 24.00
C THR A 13 8.02 -16.05 23.03
N GLY A 14 8.60 -17.24 23.27
CA GLY A 14 9.68 -17.74 22.45
C GLY A 14 10.93 -16.86 22.55
N ASP A 15 11.45 -16.45 21.40
CA ASP A 15 12.58 -15.54 21.29
C ASP A 15 12.17 -14.06 21.12
N GLN A 16 10.87 -13.74 21.19
CA GLN A 16 10.39 -12.36 21.14
C GLN A 16 10.95 -11.46 22.25
N PRO A 17 10.97 -11.88 23.55
CA PRO A 17 11.54 -11.04 24.60
C PRO A 17 12.98 -10.65 24.34
N GLN A 18 13.80 -11.58 23.87
CA GLN A 18 15.18 -11.33 23.53
C GLN A 18 15.33 -10.40 22.34
N ALA A 19 14.57 -10.64 21.26
CA ALA A 19 14.58 -9.81 20.07
C ALA A 19 14.15 -8.36 20.37
N ILE A 20 13.06 -8.19 21.13
CA ILE A 20 12.57 -6.86 21.55
C ILE A 20 13.65 -6.13 22.36
N LYS A 21 14.24 -6.80 23.33
CA LYS A 21 15.29 -6.22 24.19
C LYS A 21 16.50 -5.76 23.37
N GLU A 22 17.03 -6.62 22.51
CA GLU A 22 18.19 -6.33 21.67
C GLU A 22 17.93 -5.13 20.74
N LEU A 23 16.78 -5.11 20.06
CA LEU A 23 16.40 -4.03 19.16
C LEU A 23 16.23 -2.69 19.89
N VAL A 24 15.52 -2.69 21.01
CA VAL A 24 15.28 -1.46 21.79
C VAL A 24 16.58 -0.92 22.38
N GLU A 25 17.39 -1.75 22.96
CA GLU A 25 18.69 -1.35 23.52
C GLU A 25 19.60 -0.78 22.42
N GLY A 26 19.71 -1.45 21.28
CA GLY A 26 20.54 -1.00 20.17
C GLY A 26 20.10 0.36 19.61
N PHE A 27 18.80 0.59 19.45
CA PHE A 27 18.29 1.90 19.03
C PHE A 27 18.52 2.99 20.08
N LYS A 28 18.38 2.67 21.36
CA LYS A 28 18.67 3.61 22.45
C LYS A 28 20.15 3.96 22.55
N GLU A 29 21.04 3.05 22.17
CA GLU A 29 22.48 3.28 22.07
C GLU A 29 22.90 4.10 20.82
N GLY A 30 21.96 4.36 19.92
CA GLY A 30 22.17 5.20 18.75
C GLY A 30 22.35 4.46 17.43
N ASN A 31 22.10 3.16 17.36
CA ASN A 31 22.12 2.44 16.09
C ASN A 31 21.13 3.06 15.11
N GLN A 32 21.59 3.33 13.89
CA GLN A 32 20.74 3.86 12.83
C GLN A 32 19.95 2.76 12.13
N PHE A 33 20.58 1.62 11.87
CA PHE A 33 19.98 0.50 11.16
C PHE A 33 20.06 -0.77 11.98
N GLU A 34 18.93 -1.43 12.13
CA GLU A 34 18.84 -2.75 12.75
C GLU A 34 17.94 -3.66 11.91
N THR A 35 18.16 -4.96 12.02
CA THR A 35 17.34 -5.97 11.33
C THR A 35 16.66 -6.90 12.33
N LEU A 36 15.37 -7.14 12.14
CA LEU A 36 14.63 -8.26 12.73
C LEU A 36 14.51 -9.36 11.67
N LEU A 37 15.30 -10.42 11.81
CA LEU A 37 15.12 -11.65 11.06
C LEU A 37 14.01 -12.44 11.73
N GLY A 38 12.81 -12.33 11.20
CA GLY A 38 11.63 -13.01 11.75
C GLY A 38 11.05 -13.99 10.76
N VAL A 39 11.06 -15.29 11.12
CA VAL A 39 10.44 -16.30 10.27
C VAL A 39 8.92 -16.14 10.22
N THR A 40 8.32 -16.63 9.15
CA THR A 40 6.88 -16.59 8.98
C THR A 40 6.18 -17.31 10.14
N GLY A 41 5.20 -16.65 10.75
CA GLY A 41 4.44 -17.21 11.87
C GLY A 41 5.10 -17.07 13.24
N SER A 42 6.20 -16.32 13.36
CA SER A 42 6.87 -16.06 14.63
C SER A 42 6.28 -14.88 15.43
N GLY A 43 5.34 -14.12 14.87
CA GLY A 43 4.74 -12.97 15.54
C GLY A 43 5.53 -11.67 15.36
N LYS A 44 6.05 -11.40 14.18
CA LYS A 44 6.84 -10.19 13.85
C LYS A 44 6.09 -8.89 14.15
N THR A 45 4.83 -8.83 13.83
CA THR A 45 4.01 -7.61 14.02
C THR A 45 3.88 -7.25 15.50
N PHE A 46 3.72 -8.23 16.35
CA PHE A 46 3.68 -8.01 17.79
C PHE A 46 5.02 -7.52 18.35
N THR A 47 6.12 -8.06 17.84
CA THR A 47 7.48 -7.57 18.14
C THR A 47 7.67 -6.13 17.70
N MET A 48 7.23 -5.77 16.50
CA MET A 48 7.25 -4.39 16.01
C MET A 48 6.48 -3.45 16.94
N ALA A 49 5.27 -3.85 17.37
CA ALA A 49 4.44 -3.08 18.28
C ALA A 49 5.13 -2.84 19.63
N ASN A 50 5.78 -3.86 20.20
CA ASN A 50 6.56 -3.72 21.44
C ASN A 50 7.76 -2.77 21.28
N VAL A 51 8.47 -2.84 20.16
CA VAL A 51 9.59 -1.92 19.87
C VAL A 51 9.07 -0.48 19.77
N ILE A 52 7.98 -0.26 19.07
CA ILE A 52 7.34 1.07 18.95
C ILE A 52 6.98 1.64 20.31
N GLN A 53 6.32 0.86 21.15
CA GLN A 53 5.93 1.29 22.49
C GLN A 53 7.14 1.67 23.35
N GLN A 54 8.18 0.84 23.35
CA GLN A 54 9.34 1.06 24.22
C GLN A 54 10.25 2.19 23.75
N LEU A 55 10.35 2.43 22.45
CA LEU A 55 11.08 3.57 21.91
C LEU A 55 10.28 4.87 22.00
N ASN A 56 8.97 4.78 21.97
CA ASN A 56 8.06 5.92 22.08
C ASN A 56 8.32 7.04 21.07
N LYS A 57 8.52 6.65 19.80
CA LYS A 57 8.80 7.59 18.70
C LYS A 57 7.69 7.54 17.66
N PRO A 58 7.37 8.67 17.00
CA PRO A 58 6.55 8.65 15.80
C PRO A 58 7.12 7.66 14.79
N THR A 59 6.28 6.80 14.25
CA THR A 59 6.74 5.65 13.46
C THR A 59 6.07 5.60 12.11
N LEU A 60 6.86 5.41 11.07
CA LEU A 60 6.42 5.11 9.71
C LEU A 60 6.70 3.65 9.40
N ILE A 61 5.66 2.88 9.09
CA ILE A 61 5.78 1.48 8.64
C ILE A 61 5.55 1.44 7.13
N ILE A 62 6.52 0.96 6.38
CA ILE A 62 6.45 0.85 4.92
C ILE A 62 6.24 -0.60 4.52
N ALA A 63 5.14 -0.87 3.83
CA ALA A 63 4.80 -2.16 3.24
C ALA A 63 4.95 -2.12 1.71
N HIS A 64 5.23 -3.24 1.08
CA HIS A 64 5.48 -3.27 -0.36
C HIS A 64 4.23 -3.22 -1.24
N ASN A 65 3.03 -3.40 -0.67
CA ASN A 65 1.76 -3.24 -1.38
C ASN A 65 0.61 -2.78 -0.46
N LYS A 66 -0.52 -2.40 -1.07
CA LYS A 66 -1.69 -1.91 -0.35
C LYS A 66 -2.33 -2.97 0.55
N THR A 67 -2.39 -4.22 0.13
CA THR A 67 -3.01 -5.32 0.89
C THR A 67 -2.27 -5.58 2.19
N LEU A 68 -0.94 -5.67 2.14
CA LEU A 68 -0.12 -5.82 3.33
C LEU A 68 -0.20 -4.58 4.23
N ALA A 69 -0.19 -3.39 3.63
CA ALA A 69 -0.36 -2.15 4.39
C ALA A 69 -1.71 -2.12 5.13
N ALA A 70 -2.80 -2.53 4.49
CA ALA A 70 -4.11 -2.61 5.12
C ALA A 70 -4.15 -3.60 6.29
N GLN A 71 -3.51 -4.77 6.12
CA GLN A 71 -3.39 -5.77 7.17
C GLN A 71 -2.62 -5.22 8.38
N LEU A 72 -1.45 -4.63 8.15
CA LEU A 72 -0.63 -4.03 9.22
C LEU A 72 -1.36 -2.88 9.91
N TYR A 73 -2.07 -2.06 9.16
CA TYR A 73 -2.90 -0.99 9.71
C TYR A 73 -3.96 -1.53 10.66
N GLY A 74 -4.69 -2.57 10.27
CA GLY A 74 -5.67 -3.23 11.12
C GLY A 74 -5.06 -3.79 12.40
N GLU A 75 -3.95 -4.51 12.29
CA GLU A 75 -3.24 -5.08 13.43
C GLU A 75 -2.71 -4.01 14.38
N MET A 76 -2.13 -2.92 13.86
CA MET A 76 -1.64 -1.80 14.68
C MET A 76 -2.76 -1.05 15.39
N LYS A 77 -3.93 -0.91 14.75
CA LYS A 77 -5.13 -0.34 15.40
C LYS A 77 -5.60 -1.19 16.59
N GLU A 78 -5.56 -2.49 16.46
CA GLU A 78 -5.89 -3.40 17.56
C GLU A 78 -4.88 -3.28 18.71
N PHE A 79 -3.59 -3.17 18.40
CA PHE A 79 -2.54 -3.02 19.41
C PHE A 79 -2.51 -1.64 20.07
N PHE A 80 -2.89 -0.59 19.35
CA PHE A 80 -2.85 0.80 19.84
C PHE A 80 -4.19 1.51 19.67
N PRO A 81 -5.25 1.06 20.36
CA PRO A 81 -6.59 1.61 20.19
C PRO A 81 -6.73 3.06 20.68
N GLU A 82 -5.86 3.50 21.58
CA GLU A 82 -5.87 4.86 22.14
C GLU A 82 -4.91 5.83 21.43
N ASN A 83 -4.07 5.34 20.52
CA ASN A 83 -3.08 6.14 19.82
C ASN A 83 -3.52 6.42 18.37
N ALA A 84 -2.85 7.38 17.73
CA ALA A 84 -3.12 7.71 16.34
C ALA A 84 -2.46 6.70 15.40
N VAL A 85 -3.21 5.72 14.98
CA VAL A 85 -2.79 4.78 13.92
C VAL A 85 -3.46 5.21 12.62
N GLU A 86 -2.65 5.55 11.62
CA GLU A 86 -3.06 6.17 10.38
C GLU A 86 -2.64 5.34 9.17
N TYR A 87 -3.31 5.58 8.04
CA TYR A 87 -3.12 4.83 6.80
C TYR A 87 -2.78 5.76 5.65
N PHE A 88 -1.70 5.47 4.94
CA PHE A 88 -1.22 6.33 3.87
C PHE A 88 -0.78 5.50 2.65
N VAL A 89 -1.69 5.27 1.74
CA VAL A 89 -1.43 4.59 0.47
C VAL A 89 -1.83 5.48 -0.70
N SER A 90 -1.58 5.06 -1.94
CA SER A 90 -2.05 5.80 -3.10
C SER A 90 -3.57 5.94 -3.05
N TYR A 91 -4.08 7.17 -3.14
CA TYR A 91 -5.51 7.48 -3.12
C TYR A 91 -6.20 7.25 -4.48
N TYR A 92 -5.43 6.86 -5.49
CA TYR A 92 -5.99 6.46 -6.76
C TYR A 92 -6.50 5.02 -6.69
N ASP A 93 -7.76 4.83 -6.96
CA ASP A 93 -8.33 3.52 -7.21
C ASP A 93 -7.87 2.97 -8.57
N TYR A 94 -7.81 3.84 -9.53
CA TYR A 94 -7.25 3.61 -10.86
C TYR A 94 -6.31 4.76 -11.20
N TYR A 95 -5.14 4.44 -11.69
CA TYR A 95 -4.17 5.43 -12.15
C TYR A 95 -3.50 4.97 -13.43
N GLN A 96 -3.82 5.66 -14.52
CA GLN A 96 -3.08 5.57 -15.76
C GLN A 96 -2.23 6.84 -15.87
N PRO A 97 -0.91 6.74 -15.70
CA PRO A 97 -0.05 7.92 -15.79
C PRO A 97 -0.05 8.47 -17.21
N GLU A 98 0.07 9.81 -17.31
CA GLU A 98 0.31 10.48 -18.57
C GLU A 98 1.57 9.93 -19.23
N ALA A 99 1.50 9.57 -20.50
CA ALA A 99 2.63 9.01 -21.23
C ALA A 99 2.53 9.34 -22.73
N TYR A 100 3.67 9.28 -23.40
CA TYR A 100 3.74 9.37 -24.85
C TYR A 100 4.59 8.24 -25.42
N VAL A 101 4.09 7.60 -26.47
CA VAL A 101 4.76 6.52 -27.19
C VAL A 101 5.19 7.02 -28.56
N PRO A 102 6.46 7.43 -28.73
CA PRO A 102 6.93 8.04 -29.99
C PRO A 102 6.81 7.13 -31.21
N SER A 103 7.00 5.82 -31.03
CA SER A 103 6.95 4.84 -32.13
C SER A 103 5.57 4.74 -32.79
N SER A 104 4.50 5.03 -32.08
CA SER A 104 3.12 5.00 -32.55
C SER A 104 2.45 6.37 -32.58
N ASP A 105 3.18 7.44 -32.26
CA ASP A 105 2.64 8.80 -32.07
C ASP A 105 1.37 8.82 -31.21
N THR A 106 1.42 8.04 -30.11
CA THR A 106 0.26 7.87 -29.22
C THR A 106 0.47 8.62 -27.92
N TYR A 107 -0.36 9.64 -27.70
CA TYR A 107 -0.47 10.31 -26.41
C TYR A 107 -1.51 9.60 -25.54
N ILE A 108 -1.10 9.26 -24.33
CA ILE A 108 -1.96 8.68 -23.31
C ILE A 108 -2.21 9.75 -22.26
N ALA A 109 -3.43 10.23 -22.19
CA ALA A 109 -3.82 11.18 -21.17
C ALA A 109 -3.82 10.51 -19.79
N GLU A 110 -3.52 11.29 -18.77
CA GLU A 110 -3.72 10.81 -17.39
C GLU A 110 -5.20 10.48 -17.18
N ASP A 111 -5.47 9.31 -16.67
CA ASP A 111 -6.81 8.88 -16.26
C ASP A 111 -6.71 8.33 -14.85
N SER A 112 -7.50 8.86 -13.96
CA SER A 112 -7.47 8.47 -12.56
C SER A 112 -8.84 8.51 -11.93
N ALA A 113 -9.08 7.62 -10.98
CA ALA A 113 -10.23 7.65 -10.11
C ALA A 113 -9.73 7.75 -8.66
N VAL A 114 -10.12 8.82 -7.98
CA VAL A 114 -9.71 9.06 -6.59
C VAL A 114 -10.66 8.32 -5.66
N ASN A 115 -10.10 7.61 -4.69
CA ASN A 115 -10.83 7.02 -3.59
C ASN A 115 -10.98 8.04 -2.46
N ASP A 116 -12.19 8.49 -2.22
CA ASP A 116 -12.48 9.53 -1.25
C ASP A 116 -12.15 9.12 0.19
N GLU A 117 -12.36 7.86 0.55
CA GLU A 117 -12.02 7.35 1.88
C GLU A 117 -10.50 7.29 2.10
N ILE A 118 -9.74 6.87 1.10
CA ILE A 118 -8.27 6.88 1.19
C ILE A 118 -7.74 8.31 1.24
N ASP A 119 -8.31 9.23 0.48
CA ASP A 119 -7.93 10.65 0.53
C ASP A 119 -8.17 11.23 1.93
N LYS A 120 -9.31 10.96 2.53
CA LYS A 120 -9.62 11.31 3.93
C LYS A 120 -8.57 10.76 4.90
N LEU A 121 -8.21 9.49 4.78
CA LEU A 121 -7.21 8.85 5.63
C LEU A 121 -5.80 9.45 5.46
N ARG A 122 -5.43 9.84 4.25
CA ARG A 122 -4.15 10.53 3.98
C ARG A 122 -4.11 11.91 4.66
N LEU A 123 -5.16 12.68 4.57
CA LEU A 123 -5.28 13.97 5.26
C LEU A 123 -5.29 13.81 6.78
N SER A 124 -5.94 12.79 7.29
CA SER A 124 -5.90 12.43 8.71
C SER A 124 -4.47 12.10 9.19
N ALA A 125 -3.71 11.38 8.38
CA ALA A 125 -2.32 11.02 8.71
C ALA A 125 -1.43 12.25 8.87
N THR A 126 -1.46 13.18 7.93
CA THR A 126 -0.66 14.42 7.99
C THR A 126 -1.12 15.35 9.11
N ALA A 127 -2.42 15.46 9.33
CA ALA A 127 -2.97 16.24 10.45
C ALA A 127 -2.52 15.66 11.80
N ALA A 128 -2.56 14.35 11.97
CA ALA A 128 -2.10 13.68 13.18
C ALA A 128 -0.62 13.95 13.48
N LEU A 129 0.24 13.94 12.48
CA LEU A 129 1.66 14.26 12.65
C LEU A 129 1.91 15.69 13.13
N ILE A 130 1.06 16.64 12.76
CA ILE A 130 1.16 18.03 13.21
C ILE A 130 0.65 18.19 14.65
N GLU A 131 -0.43 17.50 15.00
CA GLU A 131 -1.10 17.66 16.29
C GLU A 131 -0.55 16.75 17.39
N ARG A 132 -0.03 15.59 17.04
CA ARG A 132 0.31 14.51 17.99
C ARG A 132 1.70 13.98 17.74
N ARG A 133 2.24 13.36 18.79
CA ARG A 133 3.51 12.66 18.73
C ARG A 133 3.37 11.14 18.75
N ASP A 134 2.29 10.62 19.30
CA ASP A 134 1.96 9.20 19.39
C ASP A 134 1.30 8.70 18.11
N VAL A 135 2.02 8.82 16.98
CA VAL A 135 1.51 8.52 15.64
C VAL A 135 2.25 7.35 15.02
N ILE A 136 1.48 6.39 14.52
CA ILE A 136 1.96 5.31 13.66
C ILE A 136 1.27 5.45 12.30
N ILE A 137 2.05 5.64 11.24
CA ILE A 137 1.53 5.64 9.87
C ILE A 137 1.95 4.36 9.18
N VAL A 138 0.98 3.59 8.68
CA VAL A 138 1.23 2.45 7.82
C VAL A 138 1.05 2.89 6.36
N SER A 139 2.11 2.78 5.59
CA SER A 139 2.19 3.29 4.23
C SER A 139 2.66 2.22 3.25
N SER A 140 2.27 2.40 2.00
CA SER A 140 2.96 1.79 0.85
C SER A 140 4.16 2.65 0.45
N VAL A 141 4.80 2.35 -0.68
CA VAL A 141 5.87 3.19 -1.22
C VAL A 141 5.41 4.61 -1.60
N SER A 142 4.12 4.91 -1.55
CA SER A 142 3.59 6.26 -1.76
C SER A 142 4.17 7.31 -0.81
N CYS A 143 4.78 6.91 0.29
CA CYS A 143 5.47 7.82 1.21
C CYS A 143 6.70 8.52 0.61
N ILE A 144 7.25 8.03 -0.50
CA ILE A 144 8.39 8.65 -1.19
C ILE A 144 7.97 9.52 -2.37
N TYR A 145 6.67 9.58 -2.69
CA TYR A 145 6.15 10.44 -3.76
C TYR A 145 5.88 11.84 -3.25
N GLY A 146 5.89 12.80 -4.19
CA GLY A 146 5.65 14.21 -3.91
C GLY A 146 4.32 14.46 -3.19
N LEU A 147 4.39 15.28 -2.16
CA LEU A 147 3.28 15.76 -1.36
C LEU A 147 3.43 17.26 -1.21
N GLY A 148 2.39 17.97 -0.78
CA GLY A 148 2.47 19.40 -0.52
C GLY A 148 3.46 19.72 0.59
N GLU A 149 3.94 20.96 0.60
CA GLU A 149 4.89 21.44 1.60
C GLU A 149 4.30 21.40 3.03
N PRO A 150 4.96 20.76 4.00
CA PRO A 150 4.45 20.65 5.37
C PRO A 150 4.17 21.99 6.03
N GLU A 151 5.05 22.97 5.81
CA GLU A 151 4.89 24.32 6.37
C GLU A 151 3.63 25.03 5.87
N ASN A 152 3.30 24.89 4.60
CA ASN A 152 2.09 25.46 4.03
C ASN A 152 0.84 24.77 4.60
N PHE A 153 0.87 23.47 4.72
CA PHE A 153 -0.23 22.70 5.30
C PHE A 153 -0.51 23.11 6.74
N GLU A 154 0.52 23.30 7.53
CA GLU A 154 0.40 23.74 8.92
C GLU A 154 0.00 25.22 9.05
N LYS A 155 0.65 26.13 8.30
CA LYS A 155 0.40 27.57 8.37
C LYS A 155 -0.99 27.98 7.87
N MET A 156 -1.54 27.27 6.92
CA MET A 156 -2.86 27.56 6.36
C MET A 156 -4.01 26.93 7.14
N MET A 157 -3.73 26.12 8.14
CA MET A 157 -4.75 25.61 9.03
C MET A 157 -5.54 26.76 9.70
N VAL A 158 -6.85 26.61 9.78
CA VAL A 158 -7.73 27.58 10.45
C VAL A 158 -7.89 27.19 11.92
N SER A 159 -7.29 27.99 12.79
CA SER A 159 -7.38 27.80 14.24
C SER A 159 -8.47 28.69 14.82
N LEU A 160 -9.42 28.08 15.52
CA LEU A 160 -10.58 28.76 16.10
C LEU A 160 -10.72 28.46 17.60
N ARG A 161 -11.02 29.48 18.37
CA ARG A 161 -11.30 29.38 19.81
C ARG A 161 -12.50 30.24 20.19
N PRO A 162 -13.32 29.82 21.16
CA PRO A 162 -14.32 30.70 21.76
C PRO A 162 -13.68 31.98 22.34
N GLY A 163 -14.32 33.12 22.13
CA GLY A 163 -13.81 34.42 22.55
C GLY A 163 -12.81 35.08 21.59
N MET A 164 -12.49 34.44 20.49
CA MET A 164 -11.60 35.01 19.49
C MET A 164 -12.31 36.13 18.70
N GLU A 165 -11.64 37.28 18.55
CA GLU A 165 -12.12 38.37 17.71
C GLU A 165 -11.88 38.04 16.24
N LYS A 166 -12.86 37.43 15.61
CA LYS A 166 -12.83 36.98 14.23
C LYS A 166 -14.25 36.89 13.70
N ASP A 167 -14.56 37.66 12.67
CA ASP A 167 -15.90 37.65 12.12
C ASP A 167 -16.17 36.43 11.24
N ARG A 168 -17.45 36.16 11.01
CA ARG A 168 -17.91 35.04 10.17
C ARG A 168 -17.31 35.07 8.75
N ASP A 169 -17.30 36.24 8.12
CA ASP A 169 -16.86 36.37 6.72
C ASP A 169 -15.35 36.17 6.58
N GLU A 170 -14.59 36.51 7.60
CA GLU A 170 -13.15 36.19 7.63
C GLU A 170 -12.92 34.70 7.72
N VAL A 171 -13.65 33.97 8.55
CA VAL A 171 -13.58 32.51 8.66
C VAL A 171 -13.99 31.87 7.33
N ILE A 172 -15.05 32.33 6.68
CA ILE A 172 -15.49 31.83 5.38
C ILE A 172 -14.39 32.02 4.32
N ARG A 173 -13.73 33.17 4.27
CA ARG A 173 -12.61 33.40 3.34
C ARG A 173 -11.46 32.45 3.59
N GLN A 174 -11.09 32.25 4.85
CA GLN A 174 -10.03 31.31 5.21
C GLN A 174 -10.36 29.86 4.82
N LEU A 175 -11.61 29.44 4.98
CA LEU A 175 -12.06 28.10 4.57
C LEU A 175 -11.96 27.93 3.05
N ILE A 176 -12.31 28.94 2.27
CA ILE A 176 -12.17 28.92 0.80
C ILE A 176 -10.68 28.85 0.43
N ASP A 177 -9.82 29.60 1.09
CA ASP A 177 -8.37 29.61 0.85
C ASP A 177 -7.73 28.24 1.07
N ILE A 178 -8.26 27.45 1.99
CA ILE A 178 -7.80 26.06 2.25
C ILE A 178 -8.62 25.01 1.50
N GLN A 179 -9.31 25.43 0.44
CA GLN A 179 -10.01 24.59 -0.53
C GLN A 179 -11.26 23.86 0.00
N TYR A 180 -11.93 24.42 1.00
CA TYR A 180 -13.27 24.00 1.39
C TYR A 180 -14.32 24.63 0.47
N ASP A 181 -15.31 23.84 0.08
CA ASP A 181 -16.42 24.30 -0.72
C ASP A 181 -17.63 24.67 0.16
N ARG A 182 -18.26 25.78 -0.15
CA ARG A 182 -19.55 26.11 0.45
C ARG A 182 -20.65 25.30 -0.23
N ASN A 183 -21.30 24.43 0.49
CA ASN A 183 -22.37 23.59 0.00
C ASN A 183 -23.49 23.44 1.02
N GLU A 184 -24.64 24.00 0.72
CA GLU A 184 -25.83 23.95 1.57
C GLU A 184 -26.67 22.68 1.34
N MET A 185 -26.50 22.02 0.19
CA MET A 185 -27.32 20.88 -0.24
C MET A 185 -26.65 19.55 0.01
N ASP A 186 -25.36 19.44 -0.28
CA ASP A 186 -24.56 18.24 -0.11
C ASP A 186 -23.47 18.50 0.93
N PHE A 187 -23.83 18.29 2.19
CA PHE A 187 -22.93 18.53 3.32
C PHE A 187 -22.08 17.30 3.60
N LYS A 188 -20.85 17.31 3.10
CA LYS A 188 -19.88 16.22 3.19
C LYS A 188 -18.52 16.73 3.63
N ARG A 189 -17.56 15.81 3.82
CA ARG A 189 -16.20 16.20 4.20
C ARG A 189 -15.61 17.25 3.23
N GLY A 190 -14.85 18.19 3.77
CA GLY A 190 -14.26 19.25 2.96
C GLY A 190 -15.26 20.33 2.51
N THR A 191 -16.46 20.35 3.07
CA THR A 191 -17.46 21.38 2.82
C THR A 191 -17.88 22.11 4.09
N PHE A 192 -18.41 23.29 3.92
CA PHE A 192 -19.05 24.07 4.99
C PHE A 192 -20.37 24.65 4.53
N ARG A 193 -21.25 24.93 5.48
CA ARG A 193 -22.51 25.61 5.24
C ARG A 193 -22.70 26.76 6.22
N VAL A 194 -23.42 27.79 5.80
CA VAL A 194 -23.64 28.99 6.57
C VAL A 194 -25.13 29.22 6.76
N ARG A 195 -25.57 29.36 8.02
CA ARG A 195 -26.95 29.67 8.36
C ARG A 195 -26.96 30.80 9.39
N GLY A 196 -27.22 32.05 8.93
CA GLY A 196 -27.16 33.23 9.80
C GLY A 196 -25.76 33.42 10.38
N ASP A 197 -25.66 33.43 11.68
CA ASP A 197 -24.41 33.61 12.45
C ASP A 197 -23.75 32.27 12.82
N VAL A 198 -24.12 31.19 12.13
CA VAL A 198 -23.60 29.86 12.37
C VAL A 198 -22.89 29.31 11.12
N VAL A 199 -21.66 28.85 11.28
CA VAL A 199 -20.89 28.13 10.25
C VAL A 199 -20.71 26.71 10.75
N GLU A 200 -21.11 25.75 9.91
CA GLU A 200 -20.89 24.33 10.17
C GLU A 200 -19.90 23.78 9.14
N ILE A 201 -18.89 23.07 9.62
CA ILE A 201 -17.75 22.59 8.81
C ILE A 201 -17.60 21.09 9.02
N ILE A 202 -17.55 20.31 7.96
CA ILE A 202 -17.07 18.93 8.03
C ILE A 202 -15.60 18.94 7.65
N PRO A 203 -14.67 18.71 8.60
CA PRO A 203 -13.24 18.64 8.30
C PRO A 203 -12.93 17.62 7.20
N ALA A 204 -11.95 17.88 6.36
CA ALA A 204 -11.60 17.01 5.25
C ALA A 204 -11.10 15.62 5.68
N ASN A 205 -10.64 15.48 6.91
CA ASN A 205 -10.21 14.24 7.55
C ASN A 205 -11.29 13.57 8.41
N GLU A 206 -12.52 14.03 8.34
CA GLU A 206 -13.67 13.51 9.08
C GLU A 206 -14.83 13.20 8.12
N SER A 207 -15.76 12.35 8.55
CA SER A 207 -16.98 12.04 7.77
C SER A 207 -18.27 12.16 8.61
N ASP A 208 -18.22 11.77 9.87
CA ASP A 208 -19.40 11.61 10.71
C ASP A 208 -19.59 12.78 11.68
N THR A 209 -18.62 13.64 11.78
CA THR A 209 -18.53 14.71 12.76
C THR A 209 -18.32 16.05 12.09
N ALA A 210 -19.12 17.04 12.46
CA ALA A 210 -18.95 18.42 12.00
C ALA A 210 -18.61 19.34 13.17
N VAL A 211 -17.99 20.45 12.85
CA VAL A 211 -17.70 21.55 13.79
C VAL A 211 -18.71 22.65 13.55
N ARG A 212 -19.46 23.03 14.57
CA ARG A 212 -20.39 24.18 14.54
C ARG A 212 -19.74 25.35 15.24
N VAL A 213 -19.57 26.44 14.51
CA VAL A 213 -19.04 27.73 15.04
C VAL A 213 -20.16 28.74 15.06
N GLU A 214 -20.49 29.24 16.26
CA GLU A 214 -21.52 30.24 16.49
C GLU A 214 -20.85 31.60 16.76
N PHE A 215 -21.28 32.63 16.03
CA PHE A 215 -20.75 33.97 16.13
C PHE A 215 -21.72 34.90 16.84
N PHE A 216 -21.19 35.81 17.63
CA PHE A 216 -21.92 36.94 18.17
C PHE A 216 -21.20 38.25 17.80
N GLY A 217 -21.72 38.92 16.77
CA GLY A 217 -21.02 40.04 16.14
C GLY A 217 -19.70 39.58 15.49
N ASP A 218 -18.61 40.22 15.85
CA ASP A 218 -17.25 39.94 15.34
C ASP A 218 -16.46 38.99 16.26
N GLU A 219 -17.14 38.25 17.12
CA GLU A 219 -16.53 37.35 18.08
C GLU A 219 -17.10 35.93 17.92
N ILE A 220 -16.25 34.92 18.11
CA ILE A 220 -16.67 33.52 18.19
C ILE A 220 -17.24 33.29 19.61
N ASP A 221 -18.53 33.00 19.68
CA ASP A 221 -19.24 32.78 20.95
C ASP A 221 -19.07 31.35 21.45
N ARG A 222 -19.30 30.37 20.56
CA ARG A 222 -19.29 28.93 20.91
C ARG A 222 -18.81 28.07 19.77
N ILE A 223 -18.08 27.02 20.13
CA ILE A 223 -17.67 25.97 19.18
C ILE A 223 -18.13 24.62 19.72
N THR A 224 -18.90 23.87 18.94
CA THR A 224 -19.39 22.54 19.29
C THR A 224 -19.07 21.51 18.23
N GLN A 225 -18.91 20.27 18.65
CA GLN A 225 -18.84 19.13 17.79
C GLN A 225 -20.23 18.50 17.68
N ILE A 226 -20.68 18.28 16.45
CA ILE A 226 -22.00 17.73 16.17
C ILE A 226 -21.92 16.46 15.33
N ASP A 227 -22.91 15.60 15.47
CA ASP A 227 -23.12 14.49 14.56
C ASP A 227 -23.71 14.99 13.24
N VAL A 228 -23.10 14.63 12.12
CA VAL A 228 -23.53 15.10 10.79
C VAL A 228 -24.94 14.64 10.43
N LEU A 229 -25.29 13.42 10.80
CA LEU A 229 -26.56 12.80 10.44
C LEU A 229 -27.72 13.30 11.31
N THR A 230 -27.50 13.33 12.63
CA THR A 230 -28.56 13.66 13.61
C THR A 230 -28.59 15.12 14.01
N GLY A 231 -27.45 15.84 13.86
CA GLY A 231 -27.27 17.19 14.37
C GLY A 231 -27.09 17.26 15.89
N GLU A 232 -26.94 16.12 16.54
CA GLU A 232 -26.77 16.07 18.03
C GLU A 232 -25.41 16.62 18.44
N ILE A 233 -25.39 17.43 19.47
CA ILE A 233 -24.17 18.00 20.06
C ILE A 233 -23.44 16.92 20.84
N LYS A 234 -22.22 16.54 20.35
CA LYS A 234 -21.35 15.59 21.03
C LYS A 234 -20.50 16.19 22.14
N GLY A 235 -20.25 17.50 22.07
CA GLY A 235 -19.46 18.21 23.07
C GLY A 235 -19.15 19.65 22.68
N GLU A 236 -18.68 20.44 23.65
CA GLU A 236 -18.12 21.76 23.40
C GLU A 236 -16.61 21.68 23.22
N LEU A 237 -16.08 22.51 22.32
CA LEU A 237 -14.67 22.60 22.03
C LEU A 237 -14.11 23.95 22.49
N GLU A 238 -13.00 23.92 23.20
CA GLU A 238 -12.24 25.12 23.56
C GLU A 238 -11.26 25.56 22.49
N HIS A 239 -10.96 24.67 21.57
CA HIS A 239 -10.11 24.91 20.41
C HIS A 239 -10.41 23.91 19.31
N VAL A 240 -10.35 24.35 18.05
CA VAL A 240 -10.40 23.49 16.88
C VAL A 240 -9.40 23.98 15.84
N ALA A 241 -8.71 23.03 15.20
CA ALA A 241 -7.87 23.26 14.04
C ALA A 241 -8.53 22.63 12.83
N ILE A 242 -8.83 23.44 11.82
CA ILE A 242 -9.36 22.95 10.53
C ILE A 242 -8.20 22.91 9.55
N PHE A 243 -7.79 21.70 9.17
CA PHE A 243 -6.71 21.49 8.22
C PHE A 243 -7.19 21.64 6.78
N PRO A 244 -6.28 22.02 5.84
CA PRO A 244 -6.63 22.12 4.44
C PRO A 244 -7.29 20.86 3.87
N ALA A 245 -8.18 21.04 2.89
CA ALA A 245 -8.85 19.94 2.19
C ALA A 245 -7.95 19.22 1.15
N SER A 246 -6.75 19.72 0.94
CA SER A 246 -5.75 19.14 0.04
C SER A 246 -4.34 19.34 0.60
N HIS A 247 -3.45 18.39 0.32
CA HIS A 247 -2.02 18.56 0.61
C HIS A 247 -1.35 19.63 -0.27
N TYR A 248 -1.91 19.91 -1.45
CA TYR A 248 -1.39 20.90 -2.41
C TYR A 248 -2.01 22.28 -2.20
N VAL A 249 -1.94 22.77 -0.98
CA VAL A 249 -2.40 24.12 -0.64
C VAL A 249 -1.25 25.09 -0.73
N VAL A 250 -1.44 26.17 -1.50
CA VAL A 250 -0.41 27.17 -1.76
C VAL A 250 -0.98 28.57 -1.53
N PRO A 251 -0.31 29.43 -0.74
CA PRO A 251 -0.71 30.83 -0.57
C PRO A 251 -0.75 31.60 -1.90
N ALA A 252 -1.70 32.53 -2.04
CA ALA A 252 -1.91 33.29 -3.25
C ALA A 252 -0.65 34.03 -3.74
N GLU A 253 0.16 34.53 -2.83
CA GLU A 253 1.43 35.19 -3.17
C GLU A 253 2.43 34.21 -3.79
N GLN A 254 2.48 32.99 -3.29
CA GLN A 254 3.35 31.94 -3.81
C GLN A 254 2.88 31.46 -5.19
N ILE A 255 1.57 31.44 -5.46
CA ILE A 255 1.02 31.16 -6.78
C ILE A 255 1.46 32.20 -7.79
N LYS A 256 1.47 33.48 -7.43
CA LYS A 256 1.96 34.56 -8.30
C LYS A 256 3.44 34.38 -8.66
N LYS A 257 4.28 34.04 -7.71
CA LYS A 257 5.70 33.76 -7.94
C LYS A 257 5.89 32.51 -8.82
N ALA A 258 5.11 31.47 -8.57
CA ALA A 258 5.14 30.24 -9.35
C ALA A 258 4.72 30.47 -10.81
N THR A 259 3.64 31.20 -11.06
CA THR A 259 3.18 31.48 -12.42
C THR A 259 4.20 32.32 -13.19
N ALA A 260 4.85 33.30 -12.58
CA ALA A 260 5.94 34.05 -13.19
C ALA A 260 7.13 33.16 -13.58
N ALA A 261 7.51 32.24 -12.70
CA ALA A 261 8.57 31.26 -12.97
C ALA A 261 8.20 30.26 -14.08
N ILE A 262 6.94 29.82 -14.12
CA ILE A 262 6.42 28.96 -15.20
C ILE A 262 6.44 29.69 -16.53
N GLU A 263 6.02 30.94 -16.58
CA GLU A 263 6.07 31.77 -17.81
C GLU A 263 7.51 31.90 -18.34
N GLN A 264 8.47 32.13 -17.47
CA GLN A 264 9.88 32.23 -17.86
C GLN A 264 10.40 30.88 -18.40
N GLU A 265 10.11 29.79 -17.75
CA GLU A 265 10.51 28.44 -18.22
C GLU A 265 9.86 28.11 -19.56
N LEU A 266 8.60 28.50 -19.77
CA LEU A 266 7.89 28.32 -21.02
C LEU A 266 8.58 29.09 -22.16
N GLU A 267 8.93 30.34 -21.96
CA GLU A 267 9.65 31.15 -22.98
C GLU A 267 10.98 30.51 -23.35
N GLU A 268 11.74 30.06 -22.39
CA GLU A 268 13.01 29.38 -22.62
C GLU A 268 12.82 28.08 -23.41
N ARG A 269 11.79 27.28 -23.04
CA ARG A 269 11.51 26.00 -23.70
C ARG A 269 10.99 26.17 -25.13
N VAL A 270 10.12 27.11 -25.36
CA VAL A 270 9.64 27.45 -26.72
C VAL A 270 10.80 27.91 -27.62
N ARG A 271 11.67 28.75 -27.10
CA ARG A 271 12.89 29.19 -27.80
C ARG A 271 13.81 28.01 -28.14
N TYR A 272 13.99 27.09 -27.19
CA TYR A 272 14.76 25.86 -27.42
C TYR A 272 14.18 25.00 -28.54
N PHE A 273 12.88 24.73 -28.53
CA PHE A 273 12.24 23.93 -29.57
C PHE A 273 12.28 24.58 -30.95
N LYS A 274 12.09 25.89 -31.01
CA LYS A 274 12.21 26.65 -32.27
C LYS A 274 13.65 26.63 -32.81
N GLY A 275 14.65 26.69 -31.93
CA GLY A 275 16.05 26.58 -32.29
C GLY A 275 16.46 25.21 -32.83
N GLU A 276 15.79 24.15 -32.38
CA GLU A 276 15.97 22.79 -32.85
C GLU A 276 15.03 22.40 -34.02
N ASP A 277 14.33 23.39 -34.59
CA ASP A 277 13.33 23.19 -35.65
C ASP A 277 12.17 22.24 -35.30
N LYS A 278 11.83 22.16 -34.01
CA LYS A 278 10.73 21.38 -33.45
C LYS A 278 9.50 22.23 -33.21
N LEU A 279 8.86 22.65 -34.31
CA LEU A 279 7.75 23.60 -34.26
C LEU A 279 6.47 23.03 -33.67
N LEU A 280 6.23 21.72 -33.84
CA LEU A 280 5.07 21.06 -33.27
C LEU A 280 5.18 20.95 -31.74
N GLU A 281 6.33 20.59 -31.24
CA GLU A 281 6.63 20.52 -29.82
C GLU A 281 6.55 21.92 -29.16
N ALA A 282 7.04 22.97 -29.87
CA ALA A 282 6.92 24.35 -29.41
C ALA A 282 5.45 24.76 -29.28
N GLN A 283 4.62 24.45 -30.25
CA GLN A 283 3.19 24.77 -30.22
C GLN A 283 2.47 24.03 -29.10
N ARG A 284 2.70 22.73 -28.95
CA ARG A 284 2.09 21.91 -27.89
C ARG A 284 2.35 22.49 -26.51
N ILE A 285 3.61 22.74 -26.20
CA ILE A 285 3.97 23.22 -24.85
C ILE A 285 3.45 24.64 -24.59
N GLU A 286 3.45 25.49 -25.62
CA GLU A 286 2.97 26.86 -25.49
C GLU A 286 1.46 26.90 -25.21
N GLU A 287 0.66 26.18 -25.98
CA GLU A 287 -0.79 26.11 -25.80
C GLU A 287 -1.18 25.53 -24.44
N ARG A 288 -0.63 24.40 -24.08
CA ARG A 288 -0.93 23.74 -22.83
C ARG A 288 -0.54 24.59 -21.63
N THR A 289 0.68 25.08 -21.61
CA THR A 289 1.21 25.84 -20.47
C THR A 289 0.51 27.16 -20.27
N ASN A 290 0.21 27.89 -21.35
CA ASN A 290 -0.56 29.13 -21.25
C ASN A 290 -1.95 28.92 -20.69
N PHE A 291 -2.63 27.86 -21.10
CA PHE A 291 -3.91 27.47 -20.52
C PHE A 291 -3.80 27.18 -19.03
N ASP A 292 -2.81 26.39 -18.61
CA ASP A 292 -2.57 26.05 -17.21
C ASP A 292 -2.25 27.29 -16.36
N ILE A 293 -1.46 28.23 -16.90
CA ILE A 293 -1.14 29.49 -16.22
C ILE A 293 -2.40 30.32 -16.01
N GLU A 294 -3.26 30.42 -17.00
CA GLU A 294 -4.53 31.16 -16.91
C GLU A 294 -5.41 30.57 -15.80
N MET A 295 -5.55 29.25 -15.81
CA MET A 295 -6.31 28.54 -14.76
C MET A 295 -5.74 28.75 -13.35
N LEU A 296 -4.41 28.71 -13.21
CA LEU A 296 -3.74 28.97 -11.92
C LEU A 296 -3.97 30.40 -11.43
N LYS A 297 -3.94 31.40 -12.35
CA LYS A 297 -4.18 32.79 -11.97
C LYS A 297 -5.63 33.06 -11.56
N GLU A 298 -6.59 32.42 -12.23
CA GLU A 298 -8.02 32.65 -11.97
C GLU A 298 -8.56 31.84 -10.80
N THR A 299 -8.20 30.55 -10.71
CA THR A 299 -8.80 29.62 -9.74
C THR A 299 -7.83 29.09 -8.69
N GLY A 300 -6.53 29.32 -8.87
CA GLY A 300 -5.49 28.70 -8.03
C GLY A 300 -5.26 27.22 -8.29
N PHE A 301 -5.87 26.67 -9.33
CA PHE A 301 -5.78 25.25 -9.67
C PHE A 301 -5.75 25.05 -11.20
N CYS A 302 -5.09 23.99 -11.67
CA CYS A 302 -5.20 23.50 -13.04
C CYS A 302 -5.11 21.97 -13.07
N SER A 303 -5.60 21.37 -14.14
CA SER A 303 -5.44 19.93 -14.36
C SER A 303 -3.97 19.58 -14.52
N GLY A 304 -3.47 18.58 -13.77
CA GLY A 304 -2.07 18.22 -13.76
C GLY A 304 -1.18 19.23 -13.00
N ILE A 305 -1.74 19.90 -12.00
CA ILE A 305 -1.05 20.90 -11.16
C ILE A 305 0.25 20.35 -10.53
N GLU A 306 0.31 19.07 -10.26
CA GLU A 306 1.49 18.41 -9.71
C GLU A 306 2.71 18.51 -10.63
N ASN A 307 2.53 18.66 -11.93
CA ASN A 307 3.64 18.87 -12.88
C ASN A 307 4.34 20.23 -12.71
N TYR A 308 3.72 21.13 -11.96
CA TYR A 308 4.28 22.44 -11.60
C TYR A 308 4.72 22.49 -10.12
N SER A 309 4.77 21.37 -9.43
CA SER A 309 5.02 21.28 -7.99
C SER A 309 6.34 21.92 -7.57
N ARG A 310 7.39 21.82 -8.38
CA ARG A 310 8.67 22.49 -8.11
C ARG A 310 8.50 24.00 -7.99
N HIS A 311 7.82 24.63 -8.94
CA HIS A 311 7.57 26.06 -8.92
C HIS A 311 6.61 26.47 -7.79
N LEU A 312 5.56 25.70 -7.56
CA LEU A 312 4.58 25.94 -6.50
C LEU A 312 5.21 25.85 -5.10
N ALA A 313 6.16 24.95 -4.90
CA ALA A 313 6.90 24.83 -3.65
C ALA A 313 8.13 25.76 -3.56
N GLY A 314 8.46 26.51 -4.62
CA GLY A 314 9.62 27.37 -4.66
C GLY A 314 10.96 26.64 -4.62
N LEU A 315 11.00 25.40 -5.10
CA LEU A 315 12.18 24.54 -5.10
C LEU A 315 13.11 24.86 -6.29
N LYS A 316 14.38 24.59 -6.11
CA LYS A 316 15.40 24.71 -7.16
C LYS A 316 15.32 23.51 -8.13
N PRO A 317 15.79 23.66 -9.39
CA PRO A 317 15.92 22.54 -10.31
C PRO A 317 16.69 21.37 -9.71
N GLY A 318 16.15 20.15 -9.84
CA GLY A 318 16.75 18.93 -9.30
C GLY A 318 16.60 18.72 -7.80
N GLN A 319 16.03 19.66 -7.07
CA GLN A 319 15.77 19.50 -5.65
C GLN A 319 14.64 18.47 -5.42
N PRO A 320 14.76 17.57 -4.43
CA PRO A 320 13.73 16.58 -4.16
C PRO A 320 12.41 17.23 -3.75
N PRO A 321 11.26 16.64 -4.12
CA PRO A 321 9.97 17.13 -3.66
C PRO A 321 9.78 16.88 -2.17
N HIS A 322 8.89 17.62 -1.54
CA HIS A 322 8.41 17.30 -0.21
C HIS A 322 7.58 16.01 -0.26
N THR A 323 7.76 15.15 0.75
CA THR A 323 7.06 13.86 0.86
C THR A 323 6.47 13.69 2.25
N LEU A 324 5.75 12.59 2.48
CA LEU A 324 5.26 12.25 3.82
C LEU A 324 6.38 12.24 4.87
N MET A 325 7.58 11.84 4.48
CA MET A 325 8.73 11.79 5.39
C MET A 325 9.10 13.16 5.96
N ASP A 326 8.82 14.24 5.22
CA ASP A 326 9.06 15.62 5.69
C ASP A 326 8.04 16.12 6.71
N TYR A 327 6.92 15.43 6.87
CA TYR A 327 5.93 15.69 7.95
C TYR A 327 6.30 15.05 9.27
N PHE A 328 7.20 14.07 9.27
CA PHE A 328 7.68 13.43 10.49
C PHE A 328 8.71 14.30 11.21
N PRO A 329 8.75 14.27 12.55
CA PRO A 329 9.83 14.89 13.29
C PRO A 329 11.17 14.15 13.07
N ASP A 330 12.28 14.83 13.32
CA ASP A 330 13.61 14.32 13.04
C ASP A 330 13.99 13.07 13.84
N ASP A 331 13.34 12.83 14.97
CA ASP A 331 13.59 11.67 15.83
C ASP A 331 12.68 10.47 15.57
N SER A 332 12.10 10.38 14.38
CA SER A 332 11.18 9.30 13.99
C SER A 332 11.87 7.96 13.75
N LEU A 333 11.07 6.90 13.86
CA LEU A 333 11.44 5.53 13.52
C LEU A 333 10.78 5.12 12.20
N ILE A 334 11.55 4.49 11.31
CA ILE A 334 11.03 3.85 10.11
C ILE A 334 11.13 2.34 10.27
N ILE A 335 10.06 1.62 9.98
CA ILE A 335 10.04 0.16 9.90
C ILE A 335 9.70 -0.22 8.46
N ILE A 336 10.59 -0.99 7.83
CA ILE A 336 10.35 -1.54 6.48
C ILE A 336 9.99 -3.01 6.61
N ASP A 337 8.73 -3.33 6.37
CA ASP A 337 8.26 -4.71 6.37
C ASP A 337 8.57 -5.40 5.04
N GLU A 338 8.84 -6.70 5.08
CA GLU A 338 9.32 -7.47 3.92
C GLU A 338 10.45 -6.72 3.18
N SER A 339 11.45 -6.30 3.93
CA SER A 339 12.51 -5.37 3.46
C SER A 339 13.26 -5.88 2.23
N HIS A 340 13.44 -7.20 2.09
CA HIS A 340 14.06 -7.81 0.91
C HIS A 340 13.32 -7.50 -0.41
N LYS A 341 12.01 -7.18 -0.34
CA LYS A 341 11.20 -6.74 -1.49
C LYS A 341 11.02 -5.23 -1.52
N THR A 342 10.78 -4.63 -0.37
CA THR A 342 10.41 -3.22 -0.25
C THR A 342 11.60 -2.29 -0.55
N VAL A 343 12.80 -2.62 -0.11
CA VAL A 343 14.00 -1.82 -0.38
C VAL A 343 14.31 -1.74 -1.88
N PRO A 344 14.36 -2.84 -2.64
CA PRO A 344 14.51 -2.77 -4.09
C PRO A 344 13.38 -2.00 -4.79
N GLN A 345 12.16 -2.09 -4.30
CA GLN A 345 11.02 -1.35 -4.84
C GLN A 345 11.21 0.18 -4.66
N ILE A 346 11.59 0.62 -3.47
CA ILE A 346 11.90 2.04 -3.21
C ILE A 346 13.01 2.54 -4.15
N ARG A 347 14.06 1.73 -4.34
CA ARG A 347 15.18 2.06 -5.23
C ARG A 347 14.76 2.20 -6.69
N GLY A 348 13.85 1.34 -7.16
CA GLY A 348 13.43 1.28 -8.56
C GLY A 348 12.44 2.35 -9.00
N MET A 349 11.70 2.97 -8.09
CA MET A 349 10.59 3.87 -8.42
C MET A 349 11.03 5.13 -9.20
N PHE A 350 12.15 5.71 -8.83
CA PHE A 350 12.67 6.93 -9.45
C PHE A 350 12.94 6.79 -10.95
N PHE A 351 13.57 5.70 -11.37
CA PHE A 351 14.00 5.52 -12.77
C PHE A 351 12.82 5.34 -13.72
N GLY A 352 11.79 4.61 -13.31
CA GLY A 352 10.57 4.43 -14.11
C GLY A 352 9.84 5.75 -14.36
N ASP A 353 9.70 6.57 -13.33
CA ASP A 353 9.09 7.89 -13.44
C ASP A 353 9.89 8.84 -14.34
N GLN A 354 11.20 8.91 -14.17
CA GLN A 354 12.08 9.76 -14.97
C GLN A 354 12.07 9.39 -16.45
N SER A 355 12.08 8.12 -16.78
CA SER A 355 12.01 7.65 -18.18
C SER A 355 10.74 8.13 -18.87
N ARG A 356 9.59 7.97 -18.23
CA ARG A 356 8.29 8.40 -18.74
C ARG A 356 8.22 9.92 -18.93
N LYS A 357 8.64 10.68 -17.93
CA LYS A 357 8.59 12.16 -17.97
C LYS A 357 9.59 12.77 -18.95
N THR A 358 10.75 12.16 -19.11
CA THR A 358 11.72 12.60 -20.12
C THR A 358 11.12 12.58 -21.51
N THR A 359 10.38 11.53 -21.86
CA THR A 359 9.68 11.45 -23.15
C THR A 359 8.61 12.55 -23.28
N LEU A 360 7.81 12.79 -22.26
CA LEU A 360 6.81 13.88 -22.27
C LEU A 360 7.45 15.26 -22.47
N VAL A 361 8.58 15.51 -21.83
CA VAL A 361 9.32 16.78 -21.94
C VAL A 361 9.95 16.94 -23.32
N ASP A 362 10.61 15.90 -23.83
CA ASP A 362 11.31 15.95 -25.11
C ASP A 362 10.36 16.16 -26.31
N TYR A 363 9.11 15.71 -26.20
CA TYR A 363 8.08 15.87 -27.24
C TYR A 363 7.08 17.01 -26.98
N GLY A 364 7.37 17.91 -26.06
CA GLY A 364 6.62 19.14 -25.84
C GLY A 364 5.27 18.99 -25.13
N PHE A 365 5.04 17.92 -24.41
CA PHE A 365 3.83 17.72 -23.61
C PHE A 365 3.93 18.32 -22.22
N ARG A 366 5.14 18.39 -21.66
CA ARG A 366 5.42 18.98 -20.34
C ARG A 366 6.69 19.84 -20.38
N LEU A 367 6.78 20.78 -19.45
CA LEU A 367 8.00 21.55 -19.20
C LEU A 367 9.07 20.69 -18.50
N PRO A 368 10.35 21.04 -18.64
CA PRO A 368 11.43 20.31 -17.96
C PRO A 368 11.25 20.18 -16.45
N SER A 369 10.62 21.16 -15.79
CA SER A 369 10.32 21.14 -14.36
C SER A 369 9.38 20.00 -13.93
N ALA A 370 8.60 19.45 -14.85
CA ALA A 370 7.75 18.28 -14.58
C ALA A 370 8.56 17.04 -14.14
N LYS A 371 9.84 16.95 -14.51
CA LYS A 371 10.75 15.90 -14.08
C LYS A 371 11.05 15.95 -12.59
N ASP A 372 10.88 17.08 -11.95
CA ASP A 372 11.09 17.28 -10.51
C ASP A 372 9.86 16.94 -9.67
N ASN A 373 8.70 16.71 -10.31
CA ASN A 373 7.56 16.03 -9.71
C ASN A 373 7.77 14.51 -9.83
N ARG A 374 8.42 13.93 -8.88
CA ARG A 374 8.96 12.58 -8.93
C ARG A 374 9.03 11.96 -7.54
N PRO A 375 9.13 10.63 -7.42
CA PRO A 375 9.50 10.03 -6.14
C PRO A 375 10.94 10.40 -5.76
N LEU A 376 11.27 10.22 -4.49
CA LEU A 376 12.66 10.33 -4.03
C LEU A 376 13.52 9.29 -4.74
N ASN A 377 14.75 9.67 -5.11
CA ASN A 377 15.76 8.67 -5.42
C ASN A 377 16.26 8.01 -4.12
N PHE A 378 17.00 6.92 -4.25
CA PHE A 378 17.37 6.14 -3.09
C PHE A 378 18.30 6.88 -2.11
N GLU A 379 19.22 7.70 -2.62
CA GLU A 379 20.12 8.52 -1.77
C GLU A 379 19.33 9.57 -0.98
N GLU A 380 18.34 10.19 -1.62
CA GLU A 380 17.46 11.15 -0.95
C GLU A 380 16.60 10.48 0.12
N PHE A 381 16.10 9.28 -0.14
CA PHE A 381 15.40 8.47 0.85
C PHE A 381 16.30 8.15 2.05
N GLU A 382 17.53 7.67 1.81
CA GLU A 382 18.50 7.37 2.87
C GLU A 382 18.82 8.61 3.71
N SER A 383 18.93 9.79 3.10
CA SER A 383 19.22 11.04 3.80
C SER A 383 18.15 11.48 4.81
N LYS A 384 16.93 10.99 4.65
CA LYS A 384 15.79 11.30 5.53
C LYS A 384 15.61 10.30 6.68
N ILE A 385 16.44 9.28 6.76
CA ILE A 385 16.35 8.24 7.79
C ILE A 385 17.06 8.70 9.07
N ASN A 386 16.30 8.75 10.18
CA ASN A 386 16.89 8.88 11.51
C ASN A 386 17.27 7.49 12.03
N GLN A 387 16.29 6.62 12.29
CA GLN A 387 16.52 5.22 12.67
C GLN A 387 15.57 4.33 11.86
N LEU A 388 16.05 3.16 11.45
CA LEU A 388 15.32 2.25 10.60
C LEU A 388 15.48 0.81 11.06
N LEU A 389 14.33 0.11 11.16
CA LEU A 389 14.25 -1.32 11.41
C LEU A 389 13.83 -2.04 10.12
N PHE A 390 14.70 -2.91 9.63
CA PHE A 390 14.34 -3.86 8.59
C PHE A 390 13.65 -5.07 9.20
N VAL A 391 12.55 -5.52 8.63
CA VAL A 391 11.83 -6.71 9.05
C VAL A 391 11.69 -7.65 7.86
N SER A 392 12.25 -8.85 7.97
CA SER A 392 12.19 -9.85 6.92
C SER A 392 12.52 -11.24 7.45
N ALA A 393 11.93 -12.27 6.84
CA ALA A 393 12.37 -13.66 7.05
C ALA A 393 13.65 -13.98 6.26
N THR A 394 13.95 -13.19 5.25
CA THR A 394 15.08 -13.32 4.32
C THR A 394 15.71 -11.96 4.03
N PRO A 395 16.36 -11.31 5.02
CA PRO A 395 17.02 -10.04 4.79
C PRO A 395 18.01 -10.12 3.63
N GLY A 396 18.04 -9.08 2.80
CA GLY A 396 18.90 -9.00 1.62
C GLY A 396 20.29 -8.42 1.90
N ASP A 397 21.02 -8.17 0.82
CA ASP A 397 22.40 -7.66 0.90
C ASP A 397 22.44 -6.24 1.47
N TYR A 398 21.49 -5.39 1.10
CA TYR A 398 21.40 -4.02 1.62
C TYR A 398 21.25 -4.00 3.15
N GLU A 399 20.39 -4.83 3.69
CA GLU A 399 20.20 -4.99 5.14
C GLU A 399 21.50 -5.45 5.81
N ALA A 400 22.13 -6.49 5.26
CA ALA A 400 23.37 -7.05 5.79
C ALA A 400 24.54 -6.05 5.79
N GLU A 401 24.62 -5.19 4.77
CA GLU A 401 25.67 -4.17 4.65
C GLU A 401 25.49 -2.99 5.63
N HIS A 402 24.25 -2.67 6.00
CA HIS A 402 23.91 -1.47 6.78
C HIS A 402 23.56 -1.75 8.24
N GLU A 403 23.08 -2.95 8.55
CA GLU A 403 22.68 -3.29 9.91
C GLU A 403 23.84 -3.23 10.92
N LEU A 404 23.58 -2.62 12.06
CA LEU A 404 24.49 -2.61 13.20
C LEU A 404 24.16 -3.69 14.23
N LEU A 405 22.95 -4.23 14.13
CA LEU A 405 22.43 -5.31 14.95
C LEU A 405 21.46 -6.14 14.12
N ARG A 406 21.51 -7.46 14.30
CA ARG A 406 20.50 -8.37 13.79
C ARG A 406 19.93 -9.18 14.94
N ALA A 407 18.65 -8.97 15.23
CA ALA A 407 17.90 -9.81 16.15
C ALA A 407 17.19 -10.93 15.38
N GLU A 408 17.23 -12.12 15.90
CA GLU A 408 16.58 -13.29 15.29
C GLU A 408 15.32 -13.70 16.06
N GLN A 409 14.25 -13.95 15.34
CA GLN A 409 12.97 -14.43 15.85
C GLN A 409 12.53 -15.64 15.04
N ILE A 410 12.94 -16.82 15.50
CA ILE A 410 12.80 -18.08 14.77
C ILE A 410 11.70 -18.96 15.37
N ILE A 411 11.40 -18.78 16.64
CA ILE A 411 10.45 -19.63 17.36
C ILE A 411 9.00 -19.27 16.98
N ARG A 412 8.24 -20.28 16.54
CA ARG A 412 6.80 -20.17 16.31
C ARG A 412 6.04 -20.67 17.55
N PRO A 413 5.02 -19.92 18.01
CA PRO A 413 4.19 -20.36 19.13
C PRO A 413 3.49 -21.70 18.90
N THR A 414 3.20 -22.05 17.64
CA THR A 414 2.58 -23.32 17.23
C THR A 414 3.52 -24.51 17.34
N GLY A 415 4.81 -24.29 17.55
CA GLY A 415 5.84 -25.30 17.52
C GLY A 415 6.20 -25.84 16.14
N LEU A 416 5.63 -25.29 15.07
CA LEU A 416 5.88 -25.72 13.70
C LEU A 416 7.35 -25.55 13.32
N LEU A 417 7.94 -26.63 12.82
CA LEU A 417 9.30 -26.65 12.33
C LEU A 417 9.36 -26.10 10.89
N ASP A 418 10.50 -25.50 10.52
CA ASP A 418 10.82 -25.36 9.11
C ASP A 418 10.86 -26.73 8.45
N PRO A 419 10.40 -26.88 7.20
CA PRO A 419 10.26 -28.19 6.58
C PRO A 419 11.63 -28.85 6.31
N GLU A 420 11.66 -30.15 6.31
CA GLU A 420 12.80 -30.94 5.87
C GLU A 420 12.95 -30.82 4.36
N VAL A 421 14.17 -30.59 3.89
CA VAL A 421 14.52 -30.47 2.47
C VAL A 421 15.35 -31.65 2.01
N VAL A 422 14.89 -32.33 0.96
CA VAL A 422 15.59 -33.46 0.33
C VAL A 422 15.94 -33.06 -1.10
N VAL A 423 17.17 -33.36 -1.52
CA VAL A 423 17.63 -33.16 -2.90
C VAL A 423 17.61 -34.51 -3.63
N ARG A 424 16.98 -34.55 -4.80
CA ARG A 424 16.89 -35.72 -5.66
C ARG A 424 17.37 -35.41 -7.08
N PRO A 425 17.87 -36.41 -7.84
CA PRO A 425 18.39 -36.17 -9.18
C PRO A 425 17.30 -35.73 -10.16
N VAL A 426 17.72 -34.97 -11.19
CA VAL A 426 16.84 -34.48 -12.26
C VAL A 426 16.38 -35.62 -13.16
N GLU A 427 17.23 -36.63 -13.42
CA GLU A 427 16.85 -37.79 -14.22
C GLU A 427 15.71 -38.55 -13.53
N GLY A 428 14.61 -38.73 -14.24
CA GLY A 428 13.40 -39.37 -13.68
C GLY A 428 12.59 -38.53 -12.72
N GLN A 429 12.85 -37.21 -12.66
CA GLN A 429 12.19 -36.30 -11.70
C GLN A 429 10.67 -36.33 -11.81
N ILE A 430 10.12 -36.45 -13.01
CA ILE A 430 8.67 -36.43 -13.22
C ILE A 430 8.01 -37.67 -12.66
N ASP A 431 8.60 -38.84 -12.93
CA ASP A 431 8.09 -40.13 -12.42
C ASP A 431 8.21 -40.19 -10.88
N ASP A 432 9.32 -39.72 -10.33
CA ASP A 432 9.52 -39.62 -8.88
C ASP A 432 8.51 -38.67 -8.24
N LEU A 433 8.30 -37.49 -8.85
CA LEU A 433 7.32 -36.51 -8.40
C LEU A 433 5.89 -37.07 -8.42
N ILE A 434 5.50 -37.77 -9.50
CA ILE A 434 4.17 -38.40 -9.57
C ILE A 434 3.99 -39.42 -8.46
N GLY A 435 5.00 -40.21 -8.15
CA GLY A 435 4.98 -41.13 -7.01
C GLY A 435 4.76 -40.43 -5.69
N GLU A 436 5.43 -39.32 -5.45
CA GLU A 436 5.28 -38.51 -4.23
C GLU A 436 3.90 -37.83 -4.17
N ILE A 437 3.41 -37.31 -5.29
CA ILE A 437 2.07 -36.72 -5.39
C ILE A 437 0.99 -37.74 -5.02
N ASN A 438 1.10 -38.98 -5.54
CA ASN A 438 0.12 -40.02 -5.25
C ASN A 438 0.10 -40.38 -3.75
N LYS A 439 1.25 -40.37 -3.08
CA LYS A 439 1.31 -40.57 -1.63
C LYS A 439 0.58 -39.46 -0.86
N GLU A 440 0.83 -38.22 -1.23
CA GLU A 440 0.20 -37.05 -0.58
C GLU A 440 -1.31 -37.00 -0.83
N VAL A 441 -1.74 -37.25 -2.06
CA VAL A 441 -3.16 -37.29 -2.42
C VAL A 441 -3.89 -38.42 -1.70
N ALA A 442 -3.29 -39.59 -1.56
CA ALA A 442 -3.85 -40.71 -0.79
C ALA A 442 -4.02 -40.36 0.70
N ALA A 443 -3.19 -39.48 1.24
CA ALA A 443 -3.28 -38.96 2.60
C ALA A 443 -4.18 -37.71 2.73
N HIS A 444 -4.89 -37.32 1.68
CA HIS A 444 -5.71 -36.10 1.60
C HIS A 444 -4.93 -34.78 1.81
N HIS A 445 -3.68 -34.77 1.37
CA HIS A 445 -2.81 -33.62 1.42
C HIS A 445 -2.77 -32.86 0.09
N LYS A 446 -2.23 -31.64 0.11
CA LYS A 446 -2.07 -30.78 -1.06
C LYS A 446 -0.59 -30.60 -1.42
N VAL A 447 -0.32 -30.42 -2.71
CA VAL A 447 1.03 -30.32 -3.27
C VAL A 447 1.18 -29.02 -4.06
N LEU A 448 2.33 -28.38 -3.88
CA LEU A 448 2.73 -27.18 -4.59
C LEU A 448 3.99 -27.51 -5.43
N ILE A 449 3.98 -27.18 -6.73
CA ILE A 449 5.09 -27.45 -7.63
C ILE A 449 5.53 -26.14 -8.28
N THR A 450 6.82 -25.85 -8.25
CA THR A 450 7.40 -24.71 -8.96
C THR A 450 8.27 -25.16 -10.12
N THR A 451 8.05 -24.52 -11.28
CA THR A 451 8.79 -24.74 -12.53
C THR A 451 9.50 -23.45 -12.95
N LEU A 452 10.36 -23.51 -13.98
CA LEU A 452 11.10 -22.35 -14.48
C LEU A 452 10.40 -21.62 -15.62
N THR A 453 9.59 -22.32 -16.42
CA THR A 453 8.97 -21.76 -17.62
C THR A 453 7.47 -22.06 -17.70
N LYS A 454 6.75 -21.17 -18.38
CA LYS A 454 5.31 -21.36 -18.68
C LYS A 454 5.05 -22.68 -19.40
N ARG A 455 5.86 -22.97 -20.41
CA ARG A 455 5.73 -24.19 -21.20
C ARG A 455 5.87 -25.45 -20.34
N MET A 456 6.89 -25.48 -19.49
CA MET A 456 7.10 -26.61 -18.58
C MET A 456 5.93 -26.78 -17.61
N ALA A 457 5.40 -25.69 -17.09
CA ALA A 457 4.24 -25.72 -16.20
C ALA A 457 2.98 -26.25 -16.91
N GLU A 458 2.73 -25.80 -18.13
CA GLU A 458 1.60 -26.24 -18.95
C GLU A 458 1.72 -27.71 -19.34
N ASP A 459 2.88 -28.13 -19.84
CA ASP A 459 3.14 -29.50 -20.24
C ASP A 459 3.01 -30.46 -19.04
N LEU A 460 3.52 -30.08 -17.88
CA LEU A 460 3.43 -30.87 -16.67
C LEU A 460 1.98 -30.97 -16.17
N THR A 461 1.24 -29.86 -16.20
CA THR A 461 -0.17 -29.83 -15.82
C THR A 461 -1.01 -30.73 -16.71
N ASN A 462 -0.82 -30.68 -18.03
CA ASN A 462 -1.53 -31.52 -18.97
C ASN A 462 -1.19 -32.99 -18.77
N TYR A 463 0.08 -33.31 -18.57
CA TYR A 463 0.52 -34.68 -18.30
C TYR A 463 -0.13 -35.25 -17.02
N MET A 464 -0.18 -34.48 -15.94
CA MET A 464 -0.83 -34.92 -14.71
C MET A 464 -2.35 -35.09 -14.85
N LYS A 465 -3.00 -34.23 -15.66
CA LYS A 465 -4.43 -34.39 -15.97
C LYS A 465 -4.71 -35.70 -16.71
N GLU A 466 -3.86 -36.08 -17.66
CA GLU A 466 -3.94 -37.36 -18.38
C GLU A 466 -3.80 -38.56 -17.45
N LEU A 467 -3.03 -38.42 -16.36
CA LEU A 467 -2.89 -39.44 -15.33
C LEU A 467 -4.02 -39.45 -14.29
N GLY A 468 -5.03 -38.59 -14.46
CA GLY A 468 -6.17 -38.51 -13.53
C GLY A 468 -5.87 -37.74 -12.24
N ILE A 469 -4.79 -36.99 -12.16
CA ILE A 469 -4.47 -36.13 -11.00
C ILE A 469 -5.27 -34.84 -11.11
N ARG A 470 -5.92 -34.43 -10.03
CA ARG A 470 -6.61 -33.15 -9.94
C ARG A 470 -5.61 -32.03 -9.76
N VAL A 471 -5.24 -31.37 -10.85
CA VAL A 471 -4.19 -30.35 -10.92
C VAL A 471 -4.67 -29.09 -11.61
N ARG A 472 -4.20 -27.94 -11.14
CA ARG A 472 -4.34 -26.65 -11.81
C ARG A 472 -3.01 -25.94 -11.96
N TYR A 473 -2.91 -25.14 -13.02
CA TYR A 473 -1.79 -24.25 -13.29
C TYR A 473 -2.14 -22.82 -12.88
N LEU A 474 -1.27 -22.25 -12.04
CA LEU A 474 -1.34 -20.84 -11.67
C LEU A 474 -0.49 -20.03 -12.67
N HIS A 475 -1.12 -19.51 -13.70
CA HIS A 475 -0.50 -18.70 -14.73
C HIS A 475 -0.06 -17.33 -14.18
N SER A 476 1.04 -16.77 -14.73
CA SER A 476 1.52 -15.44 -14.35
C SER A 476 0.55 -14.31 -14.73
N ASP A 477 -0.26 -14.53 -15.76
CA ASP A 477 -1.22 -13.57 -16.33
C ASP A 477 -2.66 -13.80 -15.80
N VAL A 478 -2.85 -14.77 -14.91
CA VAL A 478 -4.10 -15.01 -14.20
C VAL A 478 -4.41 -13.77 -13.39
N ASP A 479 -5.58 -13.20 -13.63
CA ASP A 479 -6.04 -12.09 -12.81
C ASP A 479 -6.20 -12.54 -11.36
N THR A 480 -6.29 -11.61 -10.49
CA THR A 480 -6.25 -11.92 -9.07
C THR A 480 -7.56 -12.54 -8.59
N LEU A 481 -8.68 -12.32 -9.26
CA LEU A 481 -9.93 -13.00 -8.96
C LEU A 481 -9.81 -14.51 -9.16
N GLU A 482 -9.41 -14.90 -10.34
CA GLU A 482 -9.17 -16.29 -10.70
C GLU A 482 -8.14 -16.94 -9.77
N ARG A 483 -7.12 -16.20 -9.38
CA ARG A 483 -6.12 -16.66 -8.41
C ARG A 483 -6.74 -16.96 -7.05
N THR A 484 -7.58 -16.09 -6.51
CA THR A 484 -8.26 -16.32 -5.23
C THR A 484 -9.23 -17.51 -5.32
N GLU A 485 -9.93 -17.64 -6.45
CA GLU A 485 -10.77 -18.81 -6.71
C GLU A 485 -9.96 -20.11 -6.75
N ILE A 486 -8.79 -20.11 -7.39
CA ILE A 486 -7.89 -21.27 -7.44
C ILE A 486 -7.43 -21.67 -6.02
N ILE A 487 -7.03 -20.70 -5.20
CA ILE A 487 -6.60 -20.96 -3.84
C ILE A 487 -7.75 -21.49 -2.98
N ARG A 488 -8.92 -20.87 -3.10
CA ARG A 488 -10.13 -21.32 -2.41
C ARG A 488 -10.51 -22.74 -2.80
N ASP A 489 -10.51 -23.04 -4.09
CA ASP A 489 -10.86 -24.36 -4.62
C ASP A 489 -9.88 -25.44 -4.14
N MET A 490 -8.60 -25.13 -4.05
CA MET A 490 -7.61 -26.02 -3.46
C MET A 490 -7.92 -26.33 -1.99
N ARG A 491 -8.26 -25.32 -1.21
CA ARG A 491 -8.62 -25.47 0.21
C ARG A 491 -9.95 -26.19 0.42
N LEU A 492 -10.87 -26.07 -0.54
CA LEU A 492 -12.18 -26.76 -0.54
C LEU A 492 -12.14 -28.18 -1.15
N ASP A 493 -10.94 -28.70 -1.40
CA ASP A 493 -10.71 -30.04 -1.95
C ASP A 493 -11.25 -30.26 -3.38
N VAL A 494 -11.30 -29.20 -4.19
CA VAL A 494 -11.66 -29.30 -5.60
C VAL A 494 -10.52 -29.91 -6.43
N PHE A 495 -9.27 -29.59 -6.07
CA PHE A 495 -8.08 -30.18 -6.67
C PHE A 495 -6.95 -30.31 -5.62
N ASP A 496 -5.90 -31.07 -5.97
CA ASP A 496 -4.87 -31.49 -5.03
C ASP A 496 -3.50 -30.88 -5.31
N VAL A 497 -3.21 -30.52 -6.56
CA VAL A 497 -1.89 -30.09 -7.00
C VAL A 497 -2.00 -28.72 -7.68
N LEU A 498 -1.15 -27.79 -7.24
CA LEU A 498 -0.99 -26.48 -7.84
C LEU A 498 0.41 -26.35 -8.44
N VAL A 499 0.47 -26.05 -9.75
CA VAL A 499 1.71 -25.81 -10.48
C VAL A 499 1.85 -24.34 -10.79
N GLY A 500 3.02 -23.76 -10.59
CA GLY A 500 3.30 -22.39 -10.92
C GLY A 500 4.78 -22.12 -11.17
N ILE A 501 5.09 -20.94 -11.69
CA ILE A 501 6.47 -20.50 -11.95
C ILE A 501 6.99 -19.71 -10.75
N ASN A 502 6.25 -18.69 -10.36
CA ASN A 502 6.58 -17.82 -9.23
C ASN A 502 5.51 -17.94 -8.15
N LEU A 503 5.77 -18.77 -7.17
CA LEU A 503 4.89 -19.03 -6.05
C LEU A 503 5.23 -18.18 -4.81
N LEU A 504 6.02 -17.12 -5.00
CA LEU A 504 6.41 -16.17 -3.95
C LEU A 504 5.36 -15.08 -3.71
N ARG A 505 4.35 -15.00 -4.57
CA ARG A 505 3.28 -14.01 -4.45
C ARG A 505 2.44 -14.29 -3.19
N GLU A 506 1.90 -13.24 -2.64
CA GLU A 506 1.04 -13.28 -1.46
C GLU A 506 -0.22 -14.12 -1.68
N GLY A 507 -0.81 -14.57 -0.58
CA GLY A 507 -2.03 -15.38 -0.60
C GLY A 507 -1.83 -16.88 -0.79
N LEU A 508 -0.60 -17.36 -0.99
CA LEU A 508 -0.27 -18.80 -1.07
C LEU A 508 0.06 -19.44 0.29
N ASP A 509 -0.35 -18.84 1.38
CA ASP A 509 -0.23 -19.39 2.72
C ASP A 509 -1.37 -20.40 2.98
N ILE A 510 -1.23 -21.57 2.38
CA ILE A 510 -2.21 -22.67 2.42
C ILE A 510 -1.76 -23.70 3.44
N PRO A 511 -2.45 -23.83 4.60
CA PRO A 511 -2.05 -24.75 5.66
C PRO A 511 -2.13 -26.24 5.26
N GLU A 512 -2.92 -26.55 4.25
CA GLU A 512 -3.14 -27.92 3.78
C GLU A 512 -1.99 -28.44 2.90
N ILE A 513 -1.03 -27.58 2.51
CA ILE A 513 0.14 -27.98 1.72
C ILE A 513 1.14 -28.73 2.59
N THR A 514 1.45 -29.95 2.20
CA THR A 514 2.43 -30.83 2.87
C THR A 514 3.68 -31.09 2.05
N LEU A 515 3.59 -30.99 0.73
CA LEU A 515 4.73 -31.15 -0.18
C LEU A 515 4.90 -29.90 -1.06
N VAL A 516 6.12 -29.37 -1.06
CA VAL A 516 6.58 -28.39 -2.04
C VAL A 516 7.68 -29.03 -2.88
N ALA A 517 7.46 -29.14 -4.17
CA ALA A 517 8.44 -29.68 -5.13
C ALA A 517 9.03 -28.53 -5.95
N ILE A 518 10.35 -28.43 -5.96
CA ILE A 518 11.11 -27.44 -6.73
C ILE A 518 11.86 -28.16 -7.85
N LEU A 519 11.37 -27.99 -9.08
CA LEU A 519 11.99 -28.60 -10.26
C LEU A 519 13.15 -27.73 -10.74
N ASP A 520 14.20 -28.37 -11.26
CA ASP A 520 15.39 -27.68 -11.75
C ASP A 520 15.95 -26.66 -10.75
N ALA A 521 16.09 -27.06 -9.50
CA ALA A 521 16.52 -26.18 -8.42
C ALA A 521 17.96 -25.67 -8.59
N ASP A 522 18.78 -26.33 -9.39
CA ASP A 522 20.16 -25.99 -9.70
C ASP A 522 20.33 -25.03 -10.90
N LYS A 523 19.24 -24.55 -11.47
CA LYS A 523 19.28 -23.54 -12.53
C LYS A 523 19.35 -22.14 -11.90
N GLU A 524 20.55 -21.61 -11.77
CA GLU A 524 20.81 -20.27 -11.22
C GLU A 524 19.96 -19.19 -11.89
N GLY A 525 19.42 -18.28 -11.11
CA GLY A 525 18.59 -17.17 -11.55
C GLY A 525 17.68 -16.65 -10.44
N PHE A 526 16.88 -15.63 -10.74
CA PHE A 526 15.99 -15.00 -9.78
C PHE A 526 15.03 -15.98 -9.07
N LEU A 527 14.47 -16.94 -9.83
CA LEU A 527 13.52 -17.93 -9.28
C LEU A 527 14.18 -19.03 -8.44
N ARG A 528 15.48 -19.13 -8.48
CA ARG A 528 16.28 -20.14 -7.76
C ARG A 528 17.41 -19.50 -6.92
N SER A 529 17.26 -18.20 -6.59
CA SER A 529 18.13 -17.53 -5.64
C SER A 529 17.93 -18.06 -4.23
N GLU A 530 18.87 -17.82 -3.35
CA GLU A 530 18.76 -18.17 -1.92
C GLU A 530 17.44 -17.68 -1.32
N THR A 531 17.13 -16.40 -1.50
CA THR A 531 15.90 -15.77 -0.99
C THR A 531 14.64 -16.45 -1.56
N SER A 532 14.60 -16.66 -2.87
CA SER A 532 13.47 -17.32 -3.53
C SER A 532 13.27 -18.75 -3.06
N LEU A 533 14.35 -19.49 -2.87
CA LEU A 533 14.30 -20.86 -2.36
C LEU A 533 13.78 -20.90 -0.92
N ILE A 534 14.30 -20.07 -0.02
CA ILE A 534 13.83 -20.00 1.37
C ILE A 534 12.34 -19.62 1.45
N GLN A 535 11.90 -18.66 0.67
CA GLN A 535 10.49 -18.24 0.61
C GLN A 535 9.58 -19.37 0.07
N THR A 536 10.03 -20.10 -0.92
CA THR A 536 9.31 -21.24 -1.49
C THR A 536 9.24 -22.40 -0.48
N ILE A 537 10.33 -22.73 0.17
CA ILE A 537 10.40 -23.72 1.26
C ILE A 537 9.41 -23.36 2.37
N GLY A 538 9.32 -22.10 2.72
CA GLY A 538 8.40 -21.60 3.76
C GLY A 538 6.92 -21.85 3.47
N ARG A 539 6.54 -22.13 2.23
CA ARG A 539 5.15 -22.49 1.88
C ARG A 539 4.71 -23.83 2.50
N ALA A 540 5.65 -24.71 2.83
CA ALA A 540 5.38 -25.98 3.54
C ALA A 540 5.46 -25.84 5.07
N ALA A 541 5.79 -24.69 5.61
CA ALA A 541 6.00 -24.48 7.05
C ALA A 541 4.71 -24.32 7.89
N ARG A 542 3.55 -24.34 7.25
CA ARG A 542 2.23 -24.17 7.90
C ARG A 542 1.61 -25.48 8.34
N ASN A 543 2.19 -26.58 7.95
CA ASN A 543 1.71 -27.94 8.25
C ASN A 543 2.80 -28.73 8.99
N SER A 544 2.39 -29.46 10.02
CA SER A 544 3.31 -30.29 10.82
C SER A 544 3.96 -31.44 10.02
N GLU A 545 3.37 -31.84 8.90
CA GLU A 545 3.89 -32.85 7.97
C GLU A 545 4.54 -32.23 6.73
N GLY A 546 4.78 -30.92 6.74
CA GLY A 546 5.38 -30.18 5.62
C GLY A 546 6.81 -30.65 5.31
N HIS A 547 7.10 -30.88 4.04
CA HIS A 547 8.44 -31.22 3.54
C HIS A 547 8.64 -30.70 2.12
N VAL A 548 9.90 -30.62 1.71
CA VAL A 548 10.32 -30.06 0.41
C VAL A 548 11.22 -31.02 -0.31
N ILE A 549 10.99 -31.18 -1.62
CA ILE A 549 11.87 -31.93 -2.50
C ILE A 549 12.42 -30.97 -3.55
N MET A 550 13.74 -30.85 -3.63
CA MET A 550 14.45 -30.14 -4.69
C MET A 550 15.02 -31.17 -5.68
N TYR A 551 14.67 -30.99 -6.95
CA TYR A 551 15.25 -31.81 -8.03
C TYR A 551 16.43 -31.05 -8.66
N ALA A 552 17.63 -31.57 -8.47
CA ALA A 552 18.86 -30.98 -8.91
C ALA A 552 19.95 -32.02 -9.06
N ASP A 553 20.81 -31.86 -10.07
CA ASP A 553 22.00 -32.71 -10.26
C ASP A 553 23.25 -32.15 -9.57
N ASN A 554 23.29 -30.80 -9.44
CA ASN A 554 24.37 -30.08 -8.78
C ASN A 554 23.87 -29.29 -7.58
N MET A 555 24.69 -29.13 -6.57
CA MET A 555 24.42 -28.26 -5.44
C MET A 555 24.96 -26.86 -5.74
N THR A 556 24.08 -25.92 -6.04
CA THR A 556 24.46 -24.50 -6.21
C THR A 556 24.69 -23.84 -4.87
N ASP A 557 25.38 -22.68 -4.86
CA ASP A 557 25.56 -21.89 -3.64
C ASP A 557 24.21 -21.42 -3.08
N SER A 558 23.28 -20.99 -3.92
CA SER A 558 21.93 -20.61 -3.51
C SER A 558 21.18 -21.75 -2.83
N MET A 559 21.24 -22.95 -3.40
CA MET A 559 20.64 -24.15 -2.81
C MET A 559 21.27 -24.48 -1.46
N ARG A 560 22.60 -24.51 -1.40
CA ARG A 560 23.35 -24.83 -0.17
C ARG A 560 23.00 -23.86 0.94
N LEU A 561 23.02 -22.56 0.67
CA LEU A 561 22.69 -21.53 1.67
C LEU A 561 21.23 -21.62 2.13
N ALA A 562 20.29 -21.87 1.22
CA ALA A 562 18.88 -22.03 1.55
C ALA A 562 18.63 -23.27 2.41
N ILE A 563 19.26 -24.40 2.10
CA ILE A 563 19.12 -25.64 2.84
C ILE A 563 19.77 -25.52 4.24
N GLU A 564 20.98 -24.96 4.32
CA GLU A 564 21.67 -24.73 5.60
C GLU A 564 20.87 -23.81 6.52
N GLU A 565 20.31 -22.73 6.01
CA GLU A 565 19.49 -21.81 6.78
C GLU A 565 18.18 -22.46 7.27
N THR A 566 17.53 -23.21 6.41
CA THR A 566 16.32 -23.97 6.78
C THR A 566 16.61 -25.01 7.87
N GLU A 567 17.71 -25.74 7.74
CA GLU A 567 18.16 -26.71 8.74
C GLU A 567 18.48 -26.02 10.07
N ARG A 568 19.19 -24.91 10.04
CA ARG A 568 19.48 -24.12 11.25
C ARG A 568 18.21 -23.69 11.99
N ARG A 569 17.25 -23.16 11.27
CA ARG A 569 15.95 -22.74 11.82
C ARG A 569 15.17 -23.93 12.37
N ARG A 570 15.18 -25.03 11.66
CA ARG A 570 14.52 -26.27 12.08
C ARG A 570 15.08 -26.80 13.40
N GLU A 571 16.40 -26.87 13.54
CA GLU A 571 17.07 -27.35 14.76
C GLU A 571 16.81 -26.43 15.96
N ILE A 572 16.81 -25.12 15.78
CA ILE A 572 16.48 -24.14 16.83
C ILE A 572 15.06 -24.37 17.35
N GLN A 573 14.08 -24.48 16.46
CA GLN A 573 12.69 -24.72 16.85
C GLN A 573 12.52 -26.08 17.51
N LYS A 574 13.18 -27.10 17.00
CA LYS A 574 13.14 -28.48 17.57
C LYS A 574 13.68 -28.51 19.00
N ALA A 575 14.83 -27.90 19.22
CA ALA A 575 15.43 -27.82 20.56
C ALA A 575 14.51 -27.06 21.52
N TYR A 576 13.90 -25.97 21.10
CA TYR A 576 12.92 -25.23 21.90
C TYR A 576 11.69 -26.08 22.24
N ASN A 577 11.16 -26.79 21.26
CA ASN A 577 10.00 -27.68 21.45
C ASN A 577 10.31 -28.80 22.48
N GLU A 578 11.50 -29.41 22.41
CA GLU A 578 11.95 -30.46 23.34
C GLU A 578 12.09 -29.91 24.75
N GLU A 579 12.70 -28.72 24.90
CA GLU A 579 12.87 -28.08 26.22
C GLU A 579 11.55 -27.72 26.89
N HIS A 580 10.56 -27.26 26.10
CA HIS A 580 9.26 -26.80 26.61
C HIS A 580 8.12 -27.79 26.46
N GLY A 581 8.38 -29.00 25.96
CA GLY A 581 7.38 -30.06 25.79
C GLY A 581 6.28 -29.69 24.78
N ILE A 582 6.62 -28.96 23.74
CA ILE A 582 5.67 -28.48 22.71
C ILE A 582 5.59 -29.52 21.60
N THR A 583 4.35 -29.87 21.22
CA THR A 583 4.08 -30.70 20.04
C THR A 583 3.66 -29.78 18.89
N PRO A 584 4.32 -29.85 17.71
CA PRO A 584 3.94 -29.06 16.56
C PRO A 584 2.48 -29.24 16.14
N GLN A 585 1.77 -28.18 15.89
CA GLN A 585 0.36 -28.20 15.46
C GLN A 585 0.16 -27.45 14.16
N THR A 586 -0.47 -28.12 13.20
CA THR A 586 -0.86 -27.49 11.92
C THR A 586 -1.81 -26.33 12.17
N ILE A 587 -1.58 -25.22 11.46
CA ILE A 587 -2.44 -24.03 11.54
C ILE A 587 -3.81 -24.36 10.95
N LYS A 588 -4.87 -24.16 11.73
CA LYS A 588 -6.24 -24.27 11.25
C LYS A 588 -6.79 -22.87 10.96
N LYS A 589 -6.79 -22.46 9.70
CA LYS A 589 -7.48 -21.25 9.25
C LYS A 589 -8.83 -21.64 8.65
N ALA A 590 -9.91 -21.08 9.17
CA ALA A 590 -11.22 -21.24 8.55
C ALA A 590 -11.22 -20.58 7.16
N VAL A 591 -11.75 -21.27 6.15
CA VAL A 591 -11.90 -20.75 4.78
C VAL A 591 -12.81 -19.52 4.77
N ARG A 592 -13.68 -19.37 5.78
CA ARG A 592 -14.62 -18.27 5.93
C ARG A 592 -14.01 -16.94 6.40
N ASP A 593 -12.87 -16.96 7.10
CA ASP A 593 -12.32 -15.74 7.71
C ASP A 593 -11.72 -14.77 6.67
N LEU A 594 -11.27 -15.29 5.53
CA LEU A 594 -10.83 -14.47 4.39
C LEU A 594 -12.02 -13.86 3.61
N ILE A 595 -13.19 -14.51 3.66
CA ILE A 595 -14.41 -14.08 2.98
C ILE A 595 -15.16 -13.01 3.79
N SER A 596 -15.08 -13.05 5.13
CA SER A 596 -15.86 -12.14 5.97
C SER A 596 -15.29 -10.73 6.04
N ILE A 597 -13.96 -10.58 6.06
CA ILE A 597 -13.30 -9.27 6.15
C ILE A 597 -13.52 -8.45 4.87
N SER A 598 -13.44 -9.10 3.72
CA SER A 598 -13.68 -8.41 2.43
C SER A 598 -15.16 -8.19 2.14
N LYS A 599 -16.08 -9.02 2.66
CA LYS A 599 -17.52 -8.75 2.55
C LYS A 599 -17.96 -7.52 3.33
N GLU A 600 -17.40 -7.26 4.51
CA GLU A 600 -17.71 -6.07 5.30
C GLU A 600 -17.22 -4.78 4.64
N VAL A 601 -16.05 -4.82 4.02
CA VAL A 601 -15.49 -3.68 3.28
C VAL A 601 -16.29 -3.44 2.01
N ALA A 602 -16.60 -4.50 1.25
CA ALA A 602 -17.31 -4.40 -0.01
C ALA A 602 -18.81 -4.05 0.15
N GLN A 603 -19.46 -4.43 1.25
CA GLN A 603 -20.85 -4.03 1.51
C GLN A 603 -21.00 -2.55 1.83
N LYS A 604 -19.97 -1.89 2.34
CA LYS A 604 -19.98 -0.43 2.56
C LYS A 604 -19.83 0.37 1.26
N ASP A 605 -19.14 -0.19 0.27
CA ASP A 605 -18.87 0.49 -1.02
C ASP A 605 -19.97 0.27 -2.08
N LEU A 606 -20.98 -0.55 -1.80
CA LEU A 606 -22.00 -0.98 -2.75
C LEU A 606 -23.39 -0.39 -2.50
N GLN A 607 -23.52 0.68 -1.72
CA GLN A 607 -24.77 1.39 -1.60
C GLN A 607 -25.00 2.26 -2.84
N PHE A 608 -26.00 1.90 -3.64
CA PHE A 608 -26.44 2.72 -4.76
C PHE A 608 -27.20 3.95 -4.27
N GLU A 609 -26.90 5.08 -4.89
CA GLU A 609 -27.67 6.32 -4.63
C GLU A 609 -29.16 6.18 -4.97
N LYS A 610 -29.51 5.23 -5.83
CA LYS A 610 -30.87 4.95 -6.27
C LYS A 610 -31.07 3.45 -6.40
N ASP A 611 -32.21 2.94 -5.94
CA ASP A 611 -32.57 1.51 -6.04
C ASP A 611 -32.60 1.09 -7.52
N PRO A 612 -31.83 0.04 -7.93
CA PRO A 612 -31.83 -0.45 -9.29
C PRO A 612 -33.21 -0.82 -9.84
N GLU A 613 -34.11 -1.32 -8.99
CA GLU A 613 -35.49 -1.67 -9.38
C GLU A 613 -36.32 -0.46 -9.83
N SER A 614 -35.91 0.74 -9.43
CA SER A 614 -36.57 2.00 -9.83
C SER A 614 -35.90 2.73 -11.00
N MET A 615 -34.89 2.12 -11.61
CA MET A 615 -34.11 2.72 -12.70
C MET A 615 -34.72 2.44 -14.07
N SER A 616 -34.61 3.41 -14.98
CA SER A 616 -34.92 3.22 -16.40
C SER A 616 -33.86 2.35 -17.10
N ALA A 617 -34.17 1.77 -18.25
CA ALA A 617 -33.24 0.97 -19.04
C ALA A 617 -31.91 1.72 -19.30
N LYS A 618 -31.98 3.00 -19.62
CA LYS A 618 -30.78 3.84 -19.86
C LYS A 618 -29.95 4.09 -18.62
N GLU A 619 -30.57 4.24 -17.46
CA GLU A 619 -29.88 4.37 -16.16
C GLU A 619 -29.23 3.05 -15.77
N LEU A 620 -29.90 1.90 -16.00
CA LEU A 620 -29.35 0.57 -15.79
C LEU A 620 -28.15 0.27 -16.70
N GLU A 621 -28.23 0.62 -17.99
CA GLU A 621 -27.08 0.48 -18.90
C GLU A 621 -25.85 1.28 -18.42
N LYS A 622 -26.07 2.50 -17.97
CA LYS A 622 -25.02 3.33 -17.40
C LYS A 622 -24.43 2.71 -16.14
N LEU A 623 -25.29 2.25 -15.23
CA LEU A 623 -24.89 1.59 -13.99
C LEU A 623 -24.10 0.30 -14.26
N ILE A 624 -24.55 -0.52 -15.22
CA ILE A 624 -23.86 -1.74 -15.67
C ILE A 624 -22.43 -1.37 -16.17
N GLY A 625 -22.30 -0.31 -16.95
CA GLY A 625 -21.02 0.21 -17.43
C GLY A 625 -20.10 0.62 -16.28
N GLU A 626 -20.63 1.31 -15.27
CA GLU A 626 -19.89 1.73 -14.08
C GLU A 626 -19.46 0.53 -13.23
N VAL A 627 -20.37 -0.42 -12.98
CA VAL A 627 -20.07 -1.66 -12.24
C VAL A 627 -19.04 -2.51 -12.98
N GLN A 628 -19.14 -2.60 -14.31
CA GLN A 628 -18.16 -3.33 -15.13
C GLN A 628 -16.78 -2.66 -15.07
N LYS A 629 -16.74 -1.35 -15.08
CA LYS A 629 -15.49 -0.57 -14.95
C LYS A 629 -14.87 -0.78 -13.56
N LYS A 630 -15.68 -0.73 -12.50
CA LYS A 630 -15.24 -1.02 -11.12
C LYS A 630 -14.78 -2.48 -10.95
N MET A 631 -15.48 -3.43 -11.56
CA MET A 631 -15.11 -4.85 -11.56
C MET A 631 -13.74 -5.08 -12.22
N LYS A 632 -13.55 -4.57 -13.44
CA LYS A 632 -12.25 -4.67 -14.15
C LYS A 632 -11.12 -4.03 -13.37
N LYS A 633 -11.42 -2.94 -12.69
CA LYS A 633 -10.51 -2.21 -11.85
C LYS A 633 -10.13 -3.01 -10.60
N ALA A 634 -11.11 -3.50 -9.84
CA ALA A 634 -10.86 -4.37 -8.70
C ALA A 634 -10.03 -5.61 -9.10
N ALA A 635 -10.32 -6.19 -10.27
CA ALA A 635 -9.52 -7.27 -10.84
C ALA A 635 -8.08 -6.85 -11.15
N ALA A 636 -7.86 -5.65 -11.70
CA ALA A 636 -6.53 -5.12 -11.97
C ALA A 636 -5.74 -4.78 -10.69
N GLU A 637 -6.44 -4.45 -9.61
CA GLU A 637 -5.87 -4.12 -8.30
C GLU A 637 -5.69 -5.31 -7.39
N LEU A 638 -6.01 -6.49 -7.91
CA LEU A 638 -5.86 -7.73 -7.18
C LEU A 638 -6.87 -7.90 -6.00
N ASP A 639 -7.97 -7.16 -6.02
CA ASP A 639 -9.10 -7.33 -5.11
C ASP A 639 -10.20 -8.18 -5.77
N PHE A 640 -10.09 -9.51 -5.58
CA PHE A 640 -10.94 -10.48 -6.31
C PHE A 640 -12.30 -10.71 -5.70
N GLU A 641 -12.44 -10.46 -4.42
CA GLU A 641 -13.75 -10.56 -3.80
C GLU A 641 -14.64 -9.42 -4.22
N THR A 642 -14.11 -8.19 -4.23
CA THR A 642 -14.81 -7.04 -4.78
C THR A 642 -15.13 -7.25 -6.26
N ALA A 643 -14.19 -7.80 -7.04
CA ALA A 643 -14.44 -8.08 -8.46
C ALA A 643 -15.47 -9.20 -8.66
N ALA A 644 -15.50 -10.26 -7.83
CA ALA A 644 -16.53 -11.30 -7.89
C ALA A 644 -17.91 -10.77 -7.51
N MET A 645 -18.01 -9.97 -6.46
CA MET A 645 -19.24 -9.32 -6.05
C MET A 645 -19.77 -8.36 -7.11
N LEU A 646 -18.90 -7.54 -7.71
CA LEU A 646 -19.25 -6.63 -8.79
C LEU A 646 -19.67 -7.38 -10.05
N ARG A 647 -19.06 -8.56 -10.34
CA ARG A 647 -19.49 -9.44 -11.43
C ARG A 647 -20.91 -9.97 -11.18
N ASP A 648 -21.15 -10.50 -9.99
CA ASP A 648 -22.46 -11.08 -9.65
C ASP A 648 -23.54 -9.99 -9.65
N GLN A 649 -23.21 -8.80 -9.19
CA GLN A 649 -24.07 -7.62 -9.26
C GLN A 649 -24.32 -7.18 -10.71
N MET A 650 -23.30 -7.15 -11.55
CA MET A 650 -23.44 -6.85 -12.97
C MET A 650 -24.34 -7.86 -13.68
N ILE A 651 -24.24 -9.16 -13.34
CA ILE A 651 -25.13 -10.21 -13.87
C ILE A 651 -26.58 -9.96 -13.45
N GLY A 652 -26.82 -9.61 -12.20
CA GLY A 652 -28.15 -9.24 -11.68
C GLY A 652 -28.74 -8.04 -12.41
N LEU A 653 -27.94 -6.97 -12.58
CA LEU A 653 -28.38 -5.77 -13.31
C LEU A 653 -28.68 -6.04 -14.80
N LYS A 654 -27.88 -6.88 -15.46
CA LYS A 654 -28.10 -7.29 -16.85
C LYS A 654 -29.38 -8.09 -16.99
N LYS A 655 -29.67 -8.99 -16.03
CA LYS A 655 -30.93 -9.75 -16.02
C LYS A 655 -32.11 -8.80 -15.86
N GLN A 656 -32.02 -7.85 -14.96
CA GLN A 656 -33.07 -6.84 -14.75
C GLN A 656 -33.26 -5.93 -15.98
N LEU A 657 -32.18 -5.55 -16.67
CA LEU A 657 -32.27 -4.82 -17.93
C LEU A 657 -32.99 -5.63 -19.02
N GLN A 658 -32.77 -6.95 -19.09
CA GLN A 658 -33.48 -7.83 -20.02
C GLN A 658 -34.96 -7.98 -19.70
N GLU A 659 -35.36 -7.88 -18.44
CA GLU A 659 -36.76 -7.94 -18.01
C GLU A 659 -37.52 -6.63 -18.30
N ILE A 660 -36.81 -5.51 -18.44
CA ILE A 660 -37.40 -4.18 -18.72
C ILE A 660 -37.38 -3.83 -20.22
N SER A 661 -36.42 -4.40 -20.97
CA SER A 661 -36.32 -4.20 -22.43
C SER A 661 -37.12 -5.21 -23.21
#